data_e9de2620af606e8e6052f1680deeea1b
#
_entry.id   e9de2620af606e8e6052f1680deeea1b
#
_cell.length_a   1.000
_cell.length_b   1.000
_cell.length_c   1.000
_cell.angle_alpha   90.00
_cell.angle_beta   90.00
_cell.angle_gamma   90.00
#
_symmetry.space_group_name_H-M   'P 1'
#
loop_
_entity.id
_entity.type
_entity.pdbx_description
1 polymer ?
#
loop_
_entity_poly.entity_id
_entity_poly.type
_entity_poly.pdbx_seq_one_letter_code
_entity_poly.pdbx_strand_id
1 'polypeptide(L)'
;MVEPSDNLQAVFEKAIDTAKKLHHEYLTIEHLLLCMLMEESFSNCLQGFGSDSAGLKKSLTEYLHKECAEITVTDVVVKPKKTQSVERVLNRAFTQVLFNGRQRIEPTDVFIAMMGEKRSWAYFFIAEAGIDRDKFAEFLNNTSDEPEQGGEDAPQSNKALAQFTTNLNEEVKKNKIDPVIGRIEELENVALSLGRRSKNNVILVGDPGVGKTAIAEGLAYNIVKGAVPDFLKEYTVYNLDISAMLAGSKYRGDFEERFKHVIKALQKKGKTVLFIDEAHMISGAGSAGNSANDLANMMKPALSKGNIKVIASTTWEEYRKHFEKDRALMRRFQRITVDEPTQEVALQILKGIKKYYEGYHNVKIKDDALQAAVKLSVKYLADKKLPDKAIDLIDLACSRFNLKLADERVITEREVQFELAKMTTIPEEQVMETESVSLSKLHGNLMADVYGQDKAIEEIVDRIVVAQAGLKVENKPVGSFVFMGPTGCGKTETAKSLAKHLGTKLLRFDMSEYQEKHSISKLIGSPPGYVGFEDNAGLLITQIQENPNAVLLFDEVEKSHPDVSTVLLQMMDNGFITGSNGKQADCRNIVLILTTNAGAQASEKNQIGFGSQDKDYSDAELKKFFTPEFRNRLDAVVTFNKLGKETTVKVVDKFMDELRNQVKDKGIRIKINAEATNWLIDKGFDPKMGARPLQRVIDKEIKRDLARMMLFGDLKNGGWLHISVANDKLVLAAKPKTLKVPLLSVETTDAIQAN
;
A
#
# COMPACT_ATOMS: atom_id res chain seq x y z
N MET A 1 -15.00 -19.68 -19.82
CA MET A 1 -14.28 -20.79 -20.50
C MET A 1 -14.45 -20.51 -21.98
N VAL A 2 -13.39 -20.62 -22.79
CA VAL A 2 -13.52 -20.39 -24.24
C VAL A 2 -14.03 -21.68 -24.89
N GLU A 3 -15.13 -21.60 -25.62
CA GLU A 3 -15.82 -22.73 -26.22
C GLU A 3 -15.92 -22.56 -27.74
N PRO A 4 -15.94 -23.66 -28.54
CA PRO A 4 -16.16 -23.56 -29.97
C PRO A 4 -17.61 -23.10 -30.25
N SER A 5 -17.84 -22.29 -31.29
CA SER A 5 -19.15 -21.91 -31.75
C SER A 5 -19.91 -23.12 -32.33
N ASP A 6 -21.24 -23.03 -32.37
CA ASP A 6 -22.08 -24.09 -32.93
C ASP A 6 -21.71 -24.40 -34.39
N ASN A 7 -21.37 -23.36 -35.16
CA ASN A 7 -20.90 -23.49 -36.54
C ASN A 7 -19.57 -24.26 -36.63
N LEU A 8 -18.65 -23.97 -35.72
CA LEU A 8 -17.34 -24.66 -35.69
C LEU A 8 -17.49 -26.13 -35.28
N GLN A 9 -18.40 -26.43 -34.35
CA GLN A 9 -18.72 -27.82 -33.98
C GLN A 9 -19.31 -28.60 -35.16
N ALA A 10 -20.23 -27.99 -35.89
CA ALA A 10 -20.82 -28.60 -37.11
C ALA A 10 -19.75 -28.85 -38.20
N VAL A 11 -18.80 -27.96 -38.38
CA VAL A 11 -17.64 -28.13 -39.27
C VAL A 11 -16.81 -29.34 -38.87
N PHE A 12 -16.52 -29.50 -37.58
CA PHE A 12 -15.73 -30.63 -37.06
C PHE A 12 -16.43 -31.97 -37.27
N GLU A 13 -17.74 -32.04 -37.00
CA GLU A 13 -18.53 -33.25 -37.22
C GLU A 13 -18.53 -33.65 -38.69
N LYS A 14 -18.77 -32.69 -39.59
CA LYS A 14 -18.70 -32.89 -41.03
C LYS A 14 -17.30 -33.34 -41.50
N ALA A 15 -16.23 -32.76 -40.91
CA ALA A 15 -14.86 -33.14 -41.27
C ALA A 15 -14.52 -34.58 -40.87
N ILE A 16 -14.99 -35.03 -39.69
CA ILE A 16 -14.86 -36.40 -39.22
C ILE A 16 -15.64 -37.36 -40.17
N ASP A 17 -16.85 -36.98 -40.54
CA ASP A 17 -17.67 -37.83 -41.45
C ASP A 17 -17.10 -37.86 -42.88
N THR A 18 -16.49 -36.79 -43.34
CA THR A 18 -15.80 -36.73 -44.64
C THR A 18 -14.58 -37.64 -44.62
N ALA A 19 -13.75 -37.60 -43.56
CA ALA A 19 -12.62 -38.47 -43.42
C ALA A 19 -13.01 -39.97 -43.37
N LYS A 20 -14.14 -40.29 -42.67
CA LYS A 20 -14.71 -41.68 -42.69
C LYS A 20 -15.16 -42.12 -44.07
N LYS A 21 -15.87 -41.24 -44.81
CA LYS A 21 -16.33 -41.56 -46.18
C LYS A 21 -15.19 -41.81 -47.16
N LEU A 22 -14.06 -41.14 -46.95
CA LEU A 22 -12.87 -41.31 -47.77
C LEU A 22 -11.96 -42.45 -47.27
N HIS A 23 -12.36 -43.16 -46.23
CA HIS A 23 -11.57 -44.20 -45.57
C HIS A 23 -10.18 -43.73 -45.08
N HIS A 24 -10.06 -42.45 -44.62
CA HIS A 24 -8.84 -41.91 -44.12
C HIS A 24 -8.67 -42.18 -42.63
N GLU A 25 -7.53 -42.72 -42.19
CA GLU A 25 -7.23 -43.02 -40.81
C GLU A 25 -7.05 -41.71 -39.98
N TYR A 26 -6.60 -40.66 -40.63
CA TYR A 26 -6.27 -39.39 -39.97
C TYR A 26 -7.19 -38.25 -40.44
N LEU A 27 -7.62 -37.42 -39.46
CA LEU A 27 -8.27 -36.14 -39.72
C LEU A 27 -7.17 -35.08 -39.88
N THR A 28 -7.06 -34.50 -41.08
CA THR A 28 -6.06 -33.49 -41.42
C THR A 28 -6.64 -32.09 -41.52
N ILE A 29 -5.77 -31.08 -41.63
CA ILE A 29 -6.20 -29.66 -41.79
C ILE A 29 -6.99 -29.46 -43.06
N GLU A 30 -6.66 -30.19 -44.12
CA GLU A 30 -7.32 -30.15 -45.43
C GLU A 30 -8.79 -30.58 -45.34
N HIS A 31 -9.10 -31.61 -44.54
CA HIS A 31 -10.50 -32.01 -44.24
C HIS A 31 -11.26 -30.86 -43.56
N LEU A 32 -10.67 -30.22 -42.56
CA LEU A 32 -11.28 -29.08 -41.88
C LEU A 32 -11.52 -27.91 -42.84
N LEU A 33 -10.53 -27.56 -43.67
CA LEU A 33 -10.65 -26.50 -44.62
C LEU A 33 -11.75 -26.78 -45.65
N LEU A 34 -11.84 -28.02 -46.19
CA LEU A 34 -12.89 -28.42 -47.13
C LEU A 34 -14.27 -28.26 -46.49
N CYS A 35 -14.45 -28.69 -45.23
CA CYS A 35 -15.76 -28.61 -44.56
C CYS A 35 -16.12 -27.15 -44.16
N MET A 36 -15.11 -26.30 -43.89
CA MET A 36 -15.36 -24.88 -43.73
C MET A 36 -15.84 -24.22 -45.01
N LEU A 37 -15.28 -24.58 -46.17
CA LEU A 37 -15.75 -24.09 -47.49
C LEU A 37 -17.13 -24.61 -47.87
N MET A 38 -17.63 -25.65 -47.22
CA MET A 38 -19.01 -26.17 -47.37
C MET A 38 -20.01 -25.48 -46.46
N GLU A 39 -19.54 -24.66 -45.52
CA GLU A 39 -20.39 -23.87 -44.64
C GLU A 39 -20.70 -22.53 -45.31
N GLU A 40 -22.02 -22.22 -45.41
CA GLU A 40 -22.53 -21.12 -46.22
C GLU A 40 -22.03 -19.76 -45.73
N SER A 41 -21.98 -19.53 -44.40
CA SER A 41 -21.51 -18.29 -43.82
C SER A 41 -20.03 -18.03 -44.07
N PHE A 42 -19.20 -19.07 -43.95
CA PHE A 42 -17.77 -18.97 -44.21
C PHE A 42 -17.47 -18.82 -45.72
N SER A 43 -18.19 -19.54 -46.57
CA SER A 43 -18.05 -19.39 -48.03
C SER A 43 -18.39 -18.01 -48.50
N ASN A 44 -19.47 -17.39 -47.99
CA ASN A 44 -19.87 -16.03 -48.28
C ASN A 44 -18.83 -15.01 -47.78
N CYS A 45 -18.25 -15.25 -46.63
CA CYS A 45 -17.16 -14.44 -46.09
C CYS A 45 -15.91 -14.42 -47.03
N LEU A 46 -15.53 -15.58 -47.55
CA LEU A 46 -14.43 -15.69 -48.52
C LEU A 46 -14.73 -15.03 -49.87
N GLN A 47 -15.97 -15.17 -50.36
CA GLN A 47 -16.43 -14.47 -51.58
C GLN A 47 -16.41 -12.96 -51.39
N GLY A 48 -16.84 -12.47 -50.23
CA GLY A 48 -16.73 -11.04 -49.85
C GLY A 48 -15.29 -10.51 -49.81
N PHE A 49 -14.32 -11.35 -49.51
CA PHE A 49 -12.89 -11.05 -49.56
C PHE A 49 -12.39 -10.99 -51.04
N GLY A 50 -13.17 -11.49 -52.02
CA GLY A 50 -12.79 -11.49 -53.43
C GLY A 50 -11.98 -12.71 -53.89
N SER A 51 -11.99 -13.79 -53.10
CA SER A 51 -11.29 -15.05 -53.45
C SER A 51 -12.22 -16.07 -54.12
N ASP A 52 -11.67 -16.92 -55.02
CA ASP A 52 -12.38 -18.00 -55.68
C ASP A 52 -12.58 -19.20 -54.71
N SER A 53 -13.63 -19.13 -53.90
CA SER A 53 -13.97 -20.22 -52.96
C SER A 53 -14.35 -21.53 -53.70
N ALA A 54 -14.91 -21.43 -54.91
CA ALA A 54 -15.31 -22.60 -55.72
C ALA A 54 -14.08 -23.32 -56.28
N GLY A 55 -13.11 -22.61 -56.80
CA GLY A 55 -11.81 -23.16 -57.28
C GLY A 55 -11.07 -23.84 -56.13
N LEU A 56 -10.94 -23.15 -54.96
CA LEU A 56 -10.30 -23.72 -53.79
C LEU A 56 -10.94 -25.03 -53.29
N LYS A 57 -12.29 -25.07 -53.26
CA LYS A 57 -13.04 -26.27 -52.89
C LYS A 57 -12.76 -27.43 -53.86
N LYS A 58 -12.70 -27.16 -55.19
CA LYS A 58 -12.45 -28.15 -56.19
C LYS A 58 -11.03 -28.74 -56.03
N SER A 59 -10.00 -27.92 -55.92
CA SER A 59 -8.63 -28.35 -55.74
C SER A 59 -8.44 -29.19 -54.47
N LEU A 60 -9.05 -28.81 -53.35
CA LEU A 60 -9.02 -29.59 -52.12
C LEU A 60 -9.73 -30.91 -52.22
N THR A 61 -10.86 -30.96 -52.95
CA THR A 61 -11.60 -32.22 -53.16
C THR A 61 -10.80 -33.17 -54.01
N GLU A 62 -10.16 -32.70 -55.08
CA GLU A 62 -9.30 -33.49 -55.92
C GLU A 62 -8.08 -34.02 -55.16
N TYR A 63 -7.46 -33.18 -54.34
CA TYR A 63 -6.34 -33.57 -53.51
C TYR A 63 -6.70 -34.71 -52.53
N LEU A 64 -7.80 -34.54 -51.77
CA LEU A 64 -8.25 -35.53 -50.79
C LEU A 64 -8.63 -36.88 -51.42
N HIS A 65 -9.11 -36.86 -52.67
CA HIS A 65 -9.51 -38.09 -53.38
C HIS A 65 -8.37 -38.79 -54.09
N LYS A 66 -7.38 -38.05 -54.60
CA LYS A 66 -6.36 -38.61 -55.50
C LYS A 66 -4.98 -38.76 -54.83
N GLU A 67 -4.60 -37.84 -53.97
CA GLU A 67 -3.21 -37.77 -53.49
C GLU A 67 -3.03 -38.19 -52.03
N CYS A 68 -4.12 -38.42 -51.28
CA CYS A 68 -4.05 -38.86 -49.90
C CYS A 68 -4.02 -40.41 -49.75
N ALA A 69 -3.46 -41.15 -50.72
CA ALA A 69 -3.37 -42.62 -50.70
C ALA A 69 -2.66 -43.17 -49.44
N GLU A 70 -1.67 -42.46 -48.92
CA GLU A 70 -0.90 -42.89 -47.75
C GLU A 70 -1.69 -42.97 -46.45
N ILE A 71 -2.81 -42.25 -46.34
CA ILE A 71 -3.66 -42.24 -45.15
C ILE A 71 -4.98 -43.00 -45.36
N THR A 72 -5.15 -43.63 -46.54
CA THR A 72 -6.35 -44.41 -46.89
C THR A 72 -6.20 -45.85 -46.41
N VAL A 73 -7.14 -46.37 -45.69
CA VAL A 73 -7.17 -47.74 -45.13
C VAL A 73 -8.30 -48.54 -45.73
N THR A 74 -8.07 -49.85 -45.94
CA THR A 74 -9.05 -50.78 -46.50
C THR A 74 -10.20 -51.12 -45.53
N ASP A 75 -9.96 -50.96 -44.23
CA ASP A 75 -10.93 -51.20 -43.18
C ASP A 75 -11.81 -50.00 -42.87
N VAL A 76 -13.03 -50.22 -42.34
CA VAL A 76 -13.92 -49.14 -41.95
C VAL A 76 -13.35 -48.35 -40.79
N VAL A 77 -12.98 -47.08 -41.00
CA VAL A 77 -12.51 -46.21 -39.97
C VAL A 77 -13.67 -45.71 -39.11
N VAL A 78 -13.79 -46.22 -37.90
CA VAL A 78 -14.84 -45.85 -36.96
C VAL A 78 -14.62 -44.46 -36.36
N LYS A 79 -13.35 -44.10 -36.08
CA LYS A 79 -13.00 -42.80 -35.51
C LYS A 79 -11.60 -42.34 -36.02
N PRO A 80 -11.55 -41.39 -36.98
CA PRO A 80 -10.30 -40.86 -37.50
C PRO A 80 -9.48 -40.16 -36.36
N LYS A 81 -8.16 -40.41 -36.34
CA LYS A 81 -7.25 -39.82 -35.38
C LYS A 81 -6.93 -38.39 -35.82
N LYS A 82 -6.93 -37.43 -34.89
CA LYS A 82 -6.51 -36.04 -35.18
C LYS A 82 -5.00 -36.00 -35.40
N THR A 83 -4.55 -35.31 -36.44
CA THR A 83 -3.11 -35.08 -36.66
C THR A 83 -2.61 -33.99 -35.69
N GLN A 84 -1.31 -34.03 -35.38
CA GLN A 84 -0.65 -33.01 -34.56
C GLN A 84 -0.80 -31.59 -35.15
N SER A 85 -0.88 -31.47 -36.46
CA SER A 85 -1.11 -30.19 -37.15
C SER A 85 -2.50 -29.63 -36.86
N VAL A 86 -3.53 -30.48 -36.81
CA VAL A 86 -4.88 -30.07 -36.40
C VAL A 86 -4.88 -29.58 -34.94
N GLU A 87 -4.21 -30.28 -34.03
CA GLU A 87 -4.11 -29.89 -32.65
C GLU A 87 -3.39 -28.54 -32.47
N ARG A 88 -2.29 -28.31 -33.21
CA ARG A 88 -1.55 -27.05 -33.21
C ARG A 88 -2.41 -25.88 -33.71
N VAL A 89 -3.16 -26.08 -34.78
CA VAL A 89 -4.08 -25.08 -35.33
C VAL A 89 -5.16 -24.71 -34.32
N LEU A 90 -5.78 -25.69 -33.68
CA LEU A 90 -6.82 -25.47 -32.67
C LEU A 90 -6.27 -24.75 -31.45
N ASN A 91 -5.12 -25.16 -30.94
CA ASN A 91 -4.46 -24.49 -29.80
C ASN A 91 -4.09 -23.05 -30.14
N ARG A 92 -3.65 -22.78 -31.37
CA ARG A 92 -3.33 -21.43 -31.84
C ARG A 92 -4.59 -20.56 -31.93
N ALA A 93 -5.67 -21.09 -32.49
CA ALA A 93 -6.97 -20.42 -32.56
C ALA A 93 -7.51 -20.13 -31.15
N PHE A 94 -7.47 -21.12 -30.25
CA PHE A 94 -7.86 -20.96 -28.86
C PHE A 94 -7.08 -19.84 -28.16
N THR A 95 -5.73 -19.87 -28.29
CA THR A 95 -4.85 -18.86 -27.70
C THR A 95 -5.15 -17.48 -28.24
N GLN A 96 -5.38 -17.35 -29.54
CA GLN A 96 -5.68 -16.08 -30.19
C GLN A 96 -7.03 -15.48 -29.73
N VAL A 97 -8.07 -16.33 -29.60
CA VAL A 97 -9.41 -15.91 -29.11
C VAL A 97 -9.33 -15.50 -27.63
N LEU A 98 -8.58 -16.26 -26.82
CA LEU A 98 -8.35 -15.93 -25.41
C LEU A 98 -7.67 -14.56 -25.22
N PHE A 99 -6.62 -14.29 -26.02
CA PHE A 99 -5.92 -13.01 -25.98
C PHE A 99 -6.80 -11.84 -26.46
N ASN A 100 -7.74 -12.10 -27.39
CA ASN A 100 -8.67 -11.09 -27.86
C ASN A 100 -9.90 -10.90 -26.93
N GLY A 101 -9.93 -11.57 -25.77
CA GLY A 101 -11.00 -11.44 -24.78
C GLY A 101 -12.35 -12.00 -25.22
N ARG A 102 -12.39 -12.79 -26.31
CA ARG A 102 -13.63 -13.44 -26.81
C ARG A 102 -13.85 -14.79 -26.11
N GLN A 103 -15.11 -15.19 -25.98
CA GLN A 103 -15.49 -16.42 -25.31
C GLN A 103 -15.82 -17.57 -26.29
N ARG A 104 -15.92 -17.30 -27.59
CA ARG A 104 -16.25 -18.29 -28.62
C ARG A 104 -15.24 -18.28 -29.75
N ILE A 105 -14.86 -19.49 -30.22
CA ILE A 105 -13.97 -19.71 -31.35
C ILE A 105 -14.83 -19.87 -32.61
N GLU A 106 -14.64 -19.02 -33.60
CA GLU A 106 -15.33 -19.06 -34.86
C GLU A 106 -14.52 -19.79 -35.94
N PRO A 107 -15.15 -20.30 -37.03
CA PRO A 107 -14.45 -20.90 -38.17
C PRO A 107 -13.35 -19.99 -38.75
N THR A 108 -13.55 -18.68 -38.78
CA THR A 108 -12.59 -17.69 -39.24
C THR A 108 -11.32 -17.64 -38.40
N ASP A 109 -11.41 -17.87 -37.07
CA ASP A 109 -10.23 -17.92 -36.19
C ASP A 109 -9.38 -19.17 -36.50
N VAL A 110 -10.03 -20.29 -36.77
CA VAL A 110 -9.35 -21.53 -37.15
C VAL A 110 -8.70 -21.39 -38.53
N PHE A 111 -9.36 -20.70 -39.46
CA PHE A 111 -8.81 -20.42 -40.79
C PHE A 111 -7.54 -19.57 -40.73
N ILE A 112 -7.54 -18.48 -39.96
CA ILE A 112 -6.34 -17.65 -39.74
C ILE A 112 -5.22 -18.47 -39.10
N ALA A 113 -5.55 -19.36 -38.15
CA ALA A 113 -4.58 -20.22 -37.51
C ALA A 113 -3.97 -21.26 -38.48
N MET A 114 -4.77 -21.77 -39.45
CA MET A 114 -4.30 -22.67 -40.51
C MET A 114 -3.24 -22.04 -41.41
N MET A 115 -3.35 -20.75 -41.71
CA MET A 115 -2.35 -20.02 -42.49
C MET A 115 -0.98 -19.93 -41.80
N GLY A 116 -0.90 -20.26 -40.51
CA GLY A 116 0.37 -20.41 -39.79
C GLY A 116 1.10 -21.73 -40.00
N GLU A 117 0.46 -22.74 -40.60
CA GLU A 117 1.06 -24.06 -40.91
C GLU A 117 1.64 -24.07 -42.33
N LYS A 118 2.71 -23.34 -42.58
CA LYS A 118 3.35 -23.13 -43.89
C LYS A 118 3.76 -24.40 -44.66
N ARG A 119 3.84 -25.54 -43.97
CA ARG A 119 4.21 -26.83 -44.53
C ARG A 119 3.02 -27.75 -44.83
N SER A 120 1.76 -27.22 -44.77
CA SER A 120 0.56 -27.98 -45.07
C SER A 120 0.05 -27.70 -46.50
N TRP A 121 -0.59 -28.66 -47.09
CA TRP A 121 -1.26 -28.48 -48.38
C TRP A 121 -2.44 -27.48 -48.26
N ALA A 122 -3.07 -27.42 -47.09
CA ALA A 122 -4.08 -26.41 -46.83
C ALA A 122 -3.52 -25.00 -47.03
N TYR A 123 -2.32 -24.70 -46.48
CA TYR A 123 -1.65 -23.42 -46.69
C TYR A 123 -1.32 -23.17 -48.16
N PHE A 124 -0.83 -24.22 -48.88
CA PHE A 124 -0.51 -24.09 -50.29
C PHE A 124 -1.75 -23.66 -51.12
N PHE A 125 -2.89 -24.35 -50.95
CA PHE A 125 -4.11 -24.02 -51.66
C PHE A 125 -4.69 -22.65 -51.27
N ILE A 126 -4.60 -22.24 -50.00
CA ILE A 126 -4.99 -20.92 -49.56
C ILE A 126 -4.14 -19.83 -50.21
N ALA A 127 -2.82 -20.07 -50.33
CA ALA A 127 -1.89 -19.13 -50.97
C ALA A 127 -2.12 -19.07 -52.46
N GLU A 128 -2.37 -20.20 -53.14
CA GLU A 128 -2.70 -20.29 -54.56
C GLU A 128 -4.00 -19.53 -54.90
N ALA A 129 -5.00 -19.57 -54.00
CA ALA A 129 -6.23 -18.78 -54.08
C ALA A 129 -6.00 -17.26 -53.81
N GLY A 130 -4.76 -16.82 -53.62
CA GLY A 130 -4.39 -15.40 -53.43
C GLY A 130 -4.79 -14.85 -52.04
N ILE A 131 -5.05 -15.70 -51.06
CA ILE A 131 -5.49 -15.27 -49.72
C ILE A 131 -4.27 -15.05 -48.85
N ASP A 132 -3.99 -13.79 -48.51
CA ASP A 132 -2.96 -13.39 -47.58
C ASP A 132 -3.51 -13.28 -46.16
N ARG A 133 -2.78 -13.79 -45.18
CA ARG A 133 -3.22 -13.86 -43.78
C ARG A 133 -3.56 -12.47 -43.21
N ASP A 134 -2.67 -11.50 -43.43
CA ASP A 134 -2.78 -10.19 -42.78
C ASP A 134 -3.91 -9.38 -43.45
N LYS A 135 -4.04 -9.50 -44.78
CA LYS A 135 -5.15 -8.90 -45.52
C LYS A 135 -6.50 -9.50 -45.16
N PHE A 136 -6.55 -10.82 -44.99
CA PHE A 136 -7.79 -11.49 -44.60
C PHE A 136 -8.19 -11.15 -43.15
N ALA A 137 -7.22 -11.06 -42.22
CA ALA A 137 -7.48 -10.61 -40.86
C ALA A 137 -7.97 -9.16 -40.82
N GLU A 138 -7.43 -8.29 -41.67
CA GLU A 138 -7.86 -6.90 -41.84
C GLU A 138 -9.28 -6.82 -42.42
N PHE A 139 -9.60 -7.64 -43.40
CA PHE A 139 -10.93 -7.76 -43.99
C PHE A 139 -11.98 -8.17 -42.93
N LEU A 140 -11.69 -9.15 -42.11
CA LEU A 140 -12.61 -9.61 -41.04
C LEU A 140 -12.83 -8.52 -40.00
N ASN A 141 -11.80 -7.77 -39.67
CA ASN A 141 -11.92 -6.64 -38.75
C ASN A 141 -12.79 -5.50 -39.33
N ASN A 142 -12.82 -5.35 -40.65
CA ASN A 142 -13.58 -4.32 -41.34
C ASN A 142 -15.05 -4.73 -41.64
N THR A 143 -15.36 -6.04 -41.60
CA THR A 143 -16.71 -6.56 -41.97
C THR A 143 -17.63 -6.67 -40.74
N SER A 144 -17.15 -6.50 -39.53
CA SER A 144 -17.94 -6.56 -38.30
C SER A 144 -18.70 -5.28 -37.92
N ASP A 145 -18.65 -4.22 -38.77
CA ASP A 145 -19.39 -2.98 -38.55
C ASP A 145 -20.17 -2.59 -39.82
N GLU A 146 -21.45 -2.31 -39.70
CA GLU A 146 -22.32 -1.77 -40.78
C GLU A 146 -21.84 -0.36 -41.23
N PRO A 147 -22.04 0.03 -42.50
CA PRO A 147 -21.33 1.15 -43.11
C PRO A 147 -22.02 2.48 -42.86
N GLU A 148 -21.35 3.44 -42.24
CA GLU A 148 -21.58 4.87 -42.48
C GLU A 148 -20.36 5.50 -43.25
N GLN A 149 -20.69 6.18 -44.34
CA GLN A 149 -19.75 6.76 -45.33
C GLN A 149 -18.84 7.84 -44.74
N GLY A 150 -17.54 7.74 -45.00
CA GLY A 150 -16.61 8.88 -44.87
C GLY A 150 -15.17 8.53 -44.50
N GLY A 151 -14.28 8.45 -45.49
CA GLY A 151 -12.81 8.64 -45.36
C GLY A 151 -12.00 7.50 -44.72
N GLU A 152 -10.98 7.04 -45.40
CA GLU A 152 -10.12 5.87 -45.07
C GLU A 152 -9.44 5.86 -43.68
N ASP A 153 -9.44 6.96 -42.92
CA ASP A 153 -8.87 7.11 -41.56
C ASP A 153 -9.92 7.05 -40.42
N ALA A 154 -11.22 6.90 -40.70
CA ALA A 154 -12.30 7.06 -39.72
C ALA A 154 -12.61 5.84 -38.86
N PRO A 155 -12.51 4.58 -39.33
CA PRO A 155 -12.86 3.39 -38.55
C PRO A 155 -11.86 3.11 -37.41
N GLN A 156 -10.56 3.25 -37.69
CA GLN A 156 -9.52 2.98 -36.70
C GLN A 156 -9.51 4.00 -35.54
N SER A 157 -9.80 5.27 -35.84
CA SER A 157 -9.82 6.34 -34.84
C SER A 157 -10.98 6.19 -33.84
N ASN A 158 -12.18 5.79 -34.32
CA ASN A 158 -13.35 5.59 -33.44
C ASN A 158 -13.21 4.33 -32.60
N LYS A 159 -12.61 3.27 -33.14
CA LYS A 159 -12.33 2.03 -32.43
C LYS A 159 -11.27 2.26 -31.32
N ALA A 160 -10.22 3.02 -31.62
CA ALA A 160 -9.22 3.42 -30.65
C ALA A 160 -9.83 4.28 -29.51
N LEU A 161 -10.75 5.18 -29.82
CA LEU A 161 -11.45 5.98 -28.82
C LEU A 161 -12.28 5.10 -27.86
N ALA A 162 -13.05 4.17 -28.40
CA ALA A 162 -13.88 3.26 -27.59
C ALA A 162 -13.05 2.29 -26.75
N GLN A 163 -11.88 1.88 -27.27
CA GLN A 163 -10.99 0.92 -26.58
C GLN A 163 -10.15 1.56 -25.48
N PHE A 164 -9.69 2.80 -25.66
CA PHE A 164 -8.70 3.42 -24.78
C PHE A 164 -9.25 4.63 -24.01
N THR A 165 -10.53 4.97 -24.15
CA THR A 165 -11.11 6.08 -23.40
C THR A 165 -12.50 5.73 -22.86
N THR A 166 -12.83 6.29 -21.69
CA THR A 166 -14.15 6.22 -21.08
C THR A 166 -14.83 7.58 -21.17
N ASN A 167 -16.07 7.62 -21.67
CA ASN A 167 -16.87 8.85 -21.73
C ASN A 167 -17.49 9.13 -20.35
N LEU A 168 -16.93 10.07 -19.60
CA LEU A 168 -17.41 10.39 -18.24
C LEU A 168 -18.83 10.99 -18.26
N ASN A 169 -19.23 11.75 -19.28
CA ASN A 169 -20.59 12.28 -19.36
C ASN A 169 -21.65 11.16 -19.47
N GLU A 170 -21.33 10.07 -20.17
CA GLU A 170 -22.21 8.91 -20.26
C GLU A 170 -22.26 8.11 -18.95
N GLU A 171 -21.12 7.98 -18.27
CA GLU A 171 -21.07 7.32 -16.96
C GLU A 171 -21.87 8.10 -15.90
N VAL A 172 -21.85 9.45 -15.95
CA VAL A 172 -22.73 10.30 -15.14
C VAL A 172 -24.20 10.04 -15.45
N LYS A 173 -24.59 9.95 -16.74
CA LYS A 173 -25.98 9.67 -17.13
C LYS A 173 -26.46 8.30 -16.67
N LYS A 174 -25.55 7.33 -16.56
CA LYS A 174 -25.80 5.97 -16.04
C LYS A 174 -25.76 5.89 -14.50
N ASN A 175 -25.60 7.02 -13.80
CA ASN A 175 -25.46 7.12 -12.34
C ASN A 175 -24.30 6.26 -11.78
N LYS A 176 -23.20 6.15 -12.51
CA LYS A 176 -21.99 5.45 -12.06
C LYS A 176 -20.94 6.39 -11.43
N ILE A 177 -21.11 7.69 -11.59
CA ILE A 177 -20.23 8.71 -11.04
C ILE A 177 -20.99 9.52 -9.99
N ASP A 178 -20.45 9.58 -8.81
CA ASP A 178 -21.01 10.31 -7.68
C ASP A 178 -20.79 11.83 -7.79
N PRO A 179 -21.70 12.67 -7.23
CA PRO A 179 -21.50 14.10 -7.23
C PRO A 179 -20.28 14.50 -6.39
N VAL A 180 -19.45 15.37 -6.94
CA VAL A 180 -18.28 15.88 -6.25
C VAL A 180 -18.67 16.99 -5.28
N ILE A 181 -18.22 16.86 -4.04
CA ILE A 181 -18.54 17.74 -2.93
C ILE A 181 -17.26 18.38 -2.39
N GLY A 182 -17.33 19.67 -2.01
CA GLY A 182 -16.24 20.36 -1.33
C GLY A 182 -15.05 20.75 -2.22
N ARG A 183 -15.21 20.75 -3.57
CA ARG A 183 -14.17 21.14 -4.54
C ARG A 183 -14.64 22.24 -5.51
N ILE A 184 -15.43 23.17 -4.98
CA ILE A 184 -16.06 24.23 -5.78
C ILE A 184 -15.01 25.16 -6.38
N GLU A 185 -14.04 25.62 -5.59
CA GLU A 185 -13.00 26.54 -6.03
C GLU A 185 -12.09 25.91 -7.10
N GLU A 186 -11.71 24.65 -6.92
CA GLU A 186 -10.89 23.93 -7.90
C GLU A 186 -11.64 23.71 -9.21
N LEU A 187 -12.93 23.36 -9.15
CA LEU A 187 -13.78 23.20 -10.34
C LEU A 187 -13.98 24.53 -11.08
N GLU A 188 -14.18 25.63 -10.36
CA GLU A 188 -14.25 26.97 -10.96
C GLU A 188 -12.92 27.36 -11.62
N ASN A 189 -11.80 27.13 -10.95
CA ASN A 189 -10.46 27.39 -11.49
C ASN A 189 -10.16 26.54 -12.73
N VAL A 190 -10.61 25.28 -12.76
CA VAL A 190 -10.52 24.41 -13.95
C VAL A 190 -11.37 24.99 -15.08
N ALA A 191 -12.63 25.33 -14.82
CA ALA A 191 -13.53 25.90 -15.82
C ALA A 191 -12.99 27.22 -16.39
N LEU A 192 -12.54 28.15 -15.53
CA LEU A 192 -11.89 29.40 -15.93
C LEU A 192 -10.66 29.15 -16.80
N SER A 193 -9.80 28.22 -16.41
CA SER A 193 -8.58 27.90 -17.15
C SER A 193 -8.89 27.34 -18.54
N LEU A 194 -9.87 26.42 -18.61
CA LEU A 194 -10.34 25.88 -19.89
C LEU A 194 -10.96 26.93 -20.82
N GLY A 195 -11.49 28.04 -20.27
CA GLY A 195 -12.04 29.17 -21.03
C GLY A 195 -11.00 30.12 -21.63
N ARG A 196 -9.73 30.03 -21.24
CA ARG A 196 -8.69 30.98 -21.68
C ARG A 196 -8.30 30.78 -23.14
N ARG A 197 -7.89 31.86 -23.77
CA ARG A 197 -7.35 31.83 -25.17
C ARG A 197 -5.98 31.15 -25.22
N SER A 198 -5.14 31.36 -24.22
CA SER A 198 -3.83 30.74 -24.07
C SER A 198 -3.77 30.03 -22.71
N LYS A 199 -2.98 28.96 -22.58
CA LYS A 199 -2.94 28.09 -21.40
C LYS A 199 -4.33 27.53 -21.04
N ASN A 200 -5.02 27.05 -22.05
CA ASN A 200 -6.36 26.48 -21.95
C ASN A 200 -6.36 24.99 -21.59
N ASN A 201 -5.24 24.46 -21.11
CA ASN A 201 -5.11 23.14 -20.55
C ASN A 201 -4.73 23.25 -19.06
N VAL A 202 -5.09 22.26 -18.29
CA VAL A 202 -4.92 22.24 -16.84
C VAL A 202 -4.04 21.07 -16.42
N ILE A 203 -3.14 21.32 -15.48
CA ILE A 203 -2.44 20.25 -14.78
C ILE A 203 -2.79 20.33 -13.28
N LEU A 204 -3.44 19.29 -12.78
CA LEU A 204 -3.79 19.12 -11.37
C LEU A 204 -2.60 18.49 -10.67
N VAL A 205 -2.06 19.19 -9.68
CA VAL A 205 -0.90 18.71 -8.91
C VAL A 205 -1.27 18.61 -7.45
N GLY A 206 -1.05 17.45 -6.85
CA GLY A 206 -1.34 17.22 -5.43
C GLY A 206 -0.93 15.80 -5.02
N ASP A 207 -0.95 15.55 -3.72
CA ASP A 207 -0.60 14.25 -3.16
C ASP A 207 -1.56 13.14 -3.63
N PRO A 208 -1.17 11.86 -3.57
CA PRO A 208 -2.09 10.74 -3.80
C PRO A 208 -3.27 10.79 -2.81
N GLY A 209 -4.48 10.45 -3.26
CA GLY A 209 -5.66 10.38 -2.40
C GLY A 209 -6.34 11.70 -2.05
N VAL A 210 -5.88 12.86 -2.58
CA VAL A 210 -6.55 14.15 -2.35
C VAL A 210 -7.79 14.40 -3.23
N GLY A 211 -8.09 13.50 -4.19
CA GLY A 211 -9.28 13.59 -5.04
C GLY A 211 -9.07 14.31 -6.37
N LYS A 212 -7.89 14.21 -7.00
CA LYS A 212 -7.61 14.81 -8.33
C LYS A 212 -8.53 14.27 -9.42
N THR A 213 -8.75 12.97 -9.45
CA THR A 213 -9.63 12.28 -10.41
C THR A 213 -11.09 12.73 -10.24
N ALA A 214 -11.54 12.92 -8.99
CA ALA A 214 -12.87 13.41 -8.67
C ALA A 214 -13.15 14.81 -9.28
N ILE A 215 -12.15 15.67 -9.45
CA ILE A 215 -12.33 16.99 -10.07
C ILE A 215 -12.72 16.83 -11.56
N ALA A 216 -12.13 15.89 -12.30
CA ALA A 216 -12.49 15.64 -13.70
C ALA A 216 -13.90 15.02 -13.81
N GLU A 217 -14.24 14.12 -12.91
CA GLU A 217 -15.59 13.53 -12.77
C GLU A 217 -16.63 14.60 -12.41
N GLY A 218 -16.30 15.49 -11.47
CA GLY A 218 -17.14 16.63 -11.08
C GLY A 218 -17.36 17.61 -12.22
N LEU A 219 -16.35 17.86 -13.07
CA LEU A 219 -16.54 18.66 -14.26
C LEU A 219 -17.54 18.00 -15.21
N ALA A 220 -17.41 16.69 -15.48
CA ALA A 220 -18.35 15.95 -16.32
C ALA A 220 -19.76 15.96 -15.73
N TYR A 221 -19.89 15.79 -14.41
CA TYR A 221 -21.16 15.89 -13.69
C TYR A 221 -21.81 17.26 -13.86
N ASN A 222 -21.06 18.35 -13.64
CA ASN A 222 -21.55 19.73 -13.80
C ASN A 222 -21.92 20.05 -15.26
N ILE A 223 -21.21 19.51 -16.25
CA ILE A 223 -21.57 19.65 -17.67
C ILE A 223 -22.93 18.99 -17.95
N VAL A 224 -23.14 17.76 -17.48
CA VAL A 224 -24.40 17.03 -17.69
C VAL A 224 -25.58 17.71 -16.99
N LYS A 225 -25.36 18.32 -15.83
CA LYS A 225 -26.36 19.10 -15.08
C LYS A 225 -26.56 20.52 -15.59
N GLY A 226 -25.72 20.97 -16.53
CA GLY A 226 -25.77 22.35 -17.04
C GLY A 226 -25.23 23.42 -16.06
N ALA A 227 -24.57 23.00 -15.00
CA ALA A 227 -24.02 23.87 -13.96
C ALA A 227 -22.58 24.33 -14.29
N VAL A 228 -22.34 24.68 -15.56
CA VAL A 228 -21.06 25.17 -16.07
C VAL A 228 -21.29 26.41 -16.94
N PRO A 229 -20.27 27.25 -17.15
CA PRO A 229 -20.33 28.37 -18.12
C PRO A 229 -20.77 27.90 -19.52
N ASP A 230 -21.48 28.74 -20.26
CA ASP A 230 -22.12 28.40 -21.53
C ASP A 230 -21.17 27.76 -22.55
N PHE A 231 -19.92 28.19 -22.60
CA PHE A 231 -18.93 27.65 -23.53
C PHE A 231 -18.55 26.19 -23.24
N LEU A 232 -18.78 25.66 -22.01
CA LEU A 232 -18.48 24.28 -21.62
C LEU A 232 -19.69 23.34 -21.73
N LYS A 233 -20.92 23.85 -21.85
CA LYS A 233 -22.15 23.03 -21.85
C LYS A 233 -22.18 21.91 -22.90
N GLU A 234 -21.52 22.13 -24.04
CA GLU A 234 -21.49 21.18 -25.14
C GLU A 234 -20.23 20.28 -25.14
N TYR A 235 -19.38 20.43 -24.12
CA TYR A 235 -18.16 19.62 -24.05
C TYR A 235 -18.43 18.22 -23.48
N THR A 236 -17.69 17.25 -24.01
CA THR A 236 -17.68 15.88 -23.50
C THR A 236 -16.31 15.58 -22.91
N VAL A 237 -16.28 15.05 -21.68
CA VAL A 237 -15.07 14.68 -20.97
C VAL A 237 -14.78 13.20 -21.22
N TYR A 238 -13.58 12.90 -21.71
CA TYR A 238 -13.07 11.55 -21.95
C TYR A 238 -11.92 11.28 -20.99
N ASN A 239 -11.98 10.19 -20.23
CA ASN A 239 -10.87 9.71 -19.42
C ASN A 239 -10.01 8.75 -20.25
N LEU A 240 -8.70 9.00 -20.33
CA LEU A 240 -7.74 8.16 -21.04
C LEU A 240 -7.26 7.01 -20.14
N ASP A 241 -7.41 5.78 -20.60
CA ASP A 241 -6.82 4.61 -19.95
C ASP A 241 -5.42 4.35 -20.51
N ILE A 242 -4.41 4.88 -19.81
CA ILE A 242 -3.00 4.69 -20.15
C ILE A 242 -2.61 3.22 -20.03
N SER A 243 -3.13 2.50 -19.03
CA SER A 243 -2.80 1.10 -18.80
C SER A 243 -3.28 0.21 -19.95
N ALA A 244 -4.50 0.43 -20.44
CA ALA A 244 -5.00 -0.25 -21.64
C ALA A 244 -4.18 0.08 -22.90
N MET A 245 -3.67 1.30 -23.01
CA MET A 245 -2.82 1.70 -24.13
C MET A 245 -1.43 1.05 -24.10
N LEU A 246 -0.88 0.82 -22.91
CA LEU A 246 0.41 0.15 -22.71
C LEU A 246 0.29 -1.38 -22.86
N ALA A 247 -0.87 -1.94 -22.54
CA ALA A 247 -1.09 -3.37 -22.66
C ALA A 247 -0.92 -3.86 -24.09
N GLY A 248 -0.02 -4.85 -24.30
CA GLY A 248 0.29 -5.42 -25.60
C GLY A 248 1.14 -4.56 -26.54
N SER A 249 1.60 -3.36 -26.14
CA SER A 249 2.61 -2.62 -26.89
C SER A 249 4.01 -3.21 -26.60
N LYS A 250 4.68 -3.75 -27.63
CA LYS A 250 6.06 -4.24 -27.50
C LYS A 250 7.08 -3.14 -27.72
N TYR A 251 6.72 -2.12 -28.47
CA TYR A 251 7.59 -1.00 -28.83
C TYR A 251 6.91 0.34 -28.53
N ARG A 252 7.71 1.33 -28.23
CA ARG A 252 7.26 2.70 -27.99
C ARG A 252 6.41 3.26 -29.14
N GLY A 253 6.75 2.92 -30.38
CA GLY A 253 6.02 3.34 -31.57
C GLY A 253 4.54 2.93 -31.56
N ASP A 254 4.24 1.76 -31.04
CA ASP A 254 2.87 1.25 -30.95
C ASP A 254 1.99 2.12 -30.04
N PHE A 255 2.54 2.54 -28.90
CA PHE A 255 1.87 3.45 -27.97
C PHE A 255 1.66 4.83 -28.58
N GLU A 256 2.69 5.38 -29.26
CA GLU A 256 2.58 6.68 -29.95
C GLU A 256 1.52 6.67 -31.04
N GLU A 257 1.41 5.60 -31.80
CA GLU A 257 0.42 5.43 -32.85
C GLU A 257 -1.00 5.35 -32.28
N ARG A 258 -1.23 4.54 -31.26
CA ARG A 258 -2.51 4.44 -30.55
C ARG A 258 -2.94 5.80 -29.99
N PHE A 259 -2.02 6.53 -29.35
CA PHE A 259 -2.28 7.85 -28.82
C PHE A 259 -2.67 8.85 -29.93
N LYS A 260 -1.95 8.84 -31.09
CA LYS A 260 -2.28 9.66 -32.24
C LYS A 260 -3.69 9.38 -32.78
N HIS A 261 -4.09 8.11 -32.82
CA HIS A 261 -5.43 7.74 -33.26
C HIS A 261 -6.51 8.27 -32.31
N VAL A 262 -6.32 8.16 -30.99
CA VAL A 262 -7.22 8.74 -29.98
C VAL A 262 -7.33 10.26 -30.15
N ILE A 263 -6.20 10.96 -30.29
CA ILE A 263 -6.19 12.42 -30.48
C ILE A 263 -6.91 12.81 -31.77
N LYS A 264 -6.67 12.11 -32.91
CA LYS A 264 -7.38 12.35 -34.16
C LYS A 264 -8.89 12.18 -34.03
N ALA A 265 -9.33 11.13 -33.31
CA ALA A 265 -10.76 10.88 -33.05
C ALA A 265 -11.41 12.00 -32.24
N LEU A 266 -10.74 12.43 -31.16
CA LEU A 266 -11.21 13.54 -30.32
C LEU A 266 -11.27 14.86 -31.10
N GLN A 267 -10.30 15.14 -31.99
CA GLN A 267 -10.29 16.30 -32.83
C GLN A 267 -11.45 16.31 -33.82
N LYS A 268 -11.83 15.16 -34.40
CA LYS A 268 -12.98 15.03 -35.33
C LYS A 268 -14.31 15.27 -34.58
N LYS A 269 -14.43 14.80 -33.33
CA LYS A 269 -15.65 15.03 -32.51
C LYS A 269 -15.83 16.50 -32.13
N GLY A 270 -14.74 17.25 -31.94
CA GLY A 270 -14.77 18.64 -31.49
C GLY A 270 -15.33 18.79 -30.08
N LYS A 271 -15.16 19.95 -29.44
CA LYS A 271 -15.68 20.28 -28.09
C LYS A 271 -15.44 19.16 -27.06
N THR A 272 -14.21 18.64 -27.01
CA THR A 272 -13.80 17.54 -26.12
C THR A 272 -12.78 18.00 -25.07
N VAL A 273 -12.89 17.43 -23.87
CA VAL A 273 -11.91 17.52 -22.80
C VAL A 273 -11.31 16.13 -22.61
N LEU A 274 -10.01 16.00 -22.74
CA LEU A 274 -9.29 14.76 -22.45
C LEU A 274 -8.70 14.85 -21.05
N PHE A 275 -9.17 13.98 -20.16
CA PHE A 275 -8.59 13.79 -18.84
C PHE A 275 -7.54 12.67 -18.89
N ILE A 276 -6.37 12.94 -18.34
CA ILE A 276 -5.25 12.01 -18.28
C ILE A 276 -4.82 11.88 -16.82
N ASP A 277 -5.21 10.79 -16.20
CA ASP A 277 -4.77 10.50 -14.84
C ASP A 277 -3.35 9.95 -14.85
N GLU A 278 -2.57 10.27 -13.81
CA GLU A 278 -1.16 9.89 -13.70
C GLU A 278 -0.35 10.18 -14.99
N ALA A 279 -0.50 11.38 -15.53
CA ALA A 279 0.07 11.78 -16.83
C ALA A 279 1.58 11.58 -16.93
N HIS A 280 2.29 11.45 -15.82
CA HIS A 280 3.71 11.10 -15.79
C HIS A 280 4.02 9.70 -16.35
N MET A 281 3.05 8.76 -16.33
CA MET A 281 3.21 7.42 -16.91
C MET A 281 3.50 7.47 -18.41
N ILE A 282 2.99 8.47 -19.11
CA ILE A 282 3.28 8.67 -20.54
C ILE A 282 4.78 8.97 -20.78
N SER A 283 5.42 9.64 -19.81
CA SER A 283 6.84 9.98 -19.89
C SER A 283 7.77 8.77 -19.70
N GLY A 284 7.31 7.75 -18.97
CA GLY A 284 8.06 6.51 -18.69
C GLY A 284 7.82 5.36 -19.68
N ALA A 285 6.88 5.52 -20.60
CA ALA A 285 6.46 4.46 -21.51
C ALA A 285 7.54 4.15 -22.58
N GLY A 286 8.53 3.33 -22.23
CA GLY A 286 9.40 2.64 -23.19
C GLY A 286 10.84 3.10 -23.36
N SER A 287 11.45 3.82 -22.40
CA SER A 287 12.88 4.13 -22.49
C SER A 287 13.64 3.91 -21.18
N ALA A 288 14.74 3.18 -21.27
CA ALA A 288 15.79 3.07 -20.24
C ALA A 288 16.69 4.34 -20.20
N GLY A 289 16.27 5.46 -20.79
CA GLY A 289 17.05 6.70 -20.90
C GLY A 289 16.20 7.94 -20.65
N ASN A 290 16.65 8.79 -19.78
CA ASN A 290 16.12 10.08 -19.34
C ASN A 290 15.75 11.02 -20.51
N SER A 291 14.52 11.03 -21.00
CA SER A 291 14.08 12.04 -21.96
C SER A 291 12.74 12.66 -21.56
N ALA A 292 12.83 13.71 -20.73
CA ALA A 292 11.72 14.60 -20.36
C ALA A 292 11.02 15.24 -21.59
N ASN A 293 11.64 15.18 -22.78
CA ASN A 293 11.12 15.74 -24.02
C ASN A 293 10.03 14.89 -24.71
N ASP A 294 9.80 13.68 -24.27
CA ASP A 294 8.94 12.73 -24.97
C ASP A 294 7.45 13.02 -24.75
N LEU A 295 7.05 13.32 -23.52
CA LEU A 295 5.68 13.72 -23.21
C LEU A 295 5.27 14.97 -24.00
N ALA A 296 6.16 15.97 -24.03
CA ALA A 296 5.92 17.20 -24.77
C ALA A 296 5.71 16.94 -26.26
N ASN A 297 6.51 16.07 -26.84
CA ASN A 297 6.44 15.76 -28.28
C ASN A 297 5.15 15.01 -28.63
N MET A 298 4.71 14.09 -27.80
CA MET A 298 3.47 13.33 -27.99
C MET A 298 2.23 14.21 -27.79
N MET A 299 2.24 15.10 -26.81
CA MET A 299 1.13 16.01 -26.52
C MET A 299 1.06 17.21 -27.48
N LYS A 300 2.15 17.58 -28.13
CA LYS A 300 2.20 18.73 -29.07
C LYS A 300 1.07 18.74 -30.11
N PRO A 301 0.71 17.64 -30.79
CA PRO A 301 -0.37 17.62 -31.74
C PRO A 301 -1.74 17.94 -31.14
N ALA A 302 -1.99 17.46 -29.92
CA ALA A 302 -3.22 17.71 -29.19
C ALA A 302 -3.33 19.15 -28.72
N LEU A 303 -2.23 19.72 -28.24
CA LEU A 303 -2.17 21.06 -27.65
C LEU A 303 -2.05 22.19 -28.67
N SER A 304 -1.60 21.91 -29.92
CA SER A 304 -1.27 22.97 -30.91
C SER A 304 -2.46 23.48 -31.72
N LYS A 305 -3.52 22.68 -31.90
CA LYS A 305 -4.70 23.06 -32.71
C LYS A 305 -5.86 23.64 -31.91
N GLY A 306 -5.79 23.66 -30.57
CA GLY A 306 -6.82 24.29 -29.71
C GLY A 306 -8.20 23.63 -29.68
N ASN A 307 -8.44 22.58 -30.48
CA ASN A 307 -9.74 21.93 -30.61
C ASN A 307 -10.00 20.89 -29.48
N ILE A 308 -8.96 20.46 -28.81
CA ILE A 308 -9.05 19.57 -27.64
C ILE A 308 -8.50 20.33 -26.45
N LYS A 309 -9.19 20.25 -25.31
CA LYS A 309 -8.70 20.73 -24.03
C LYS A 309 -8.20 19.53 -23.22
N VAL A 310 -7.13 19.70 -22.48
CA VAL A 310 -6.51 18.61 -21.71
C VAL A 310 -6.50 18.98 -20.23
N ILE A 311 -6.93 18.02 -19.40
CA ILE A 311 -6.73 18.05 -17.96
C ILE A 311 -5.82 16.88 -17.62
N ALA A 312 -4.64 17.15 -17.10
CA ALA A 312 -3.68 16.14 -16.65
C ALA A 312 -3.66 16.12 -15.13
N SER A 313 -3.51 14.96 -14.50
CA SER A 313 -3.26 14.84 -13.07
C SER A 313 -1.88 14.24 -12.80
N THR A 314 -1.23 14.66 -11.72
CA THR A 314 0.07 14.12 -11.30
C THR A 314 0.34 14.40 -9.81
N THR A 315 1.35 13.76 -9.24
CA THR A 315 1.84 14.07 -7.90
C THR A 315 2.88 15.18 -7.93
N TRP A 316 3.19 15.78 -6.76
CA TRP A 316 4.23 16.80 -6.65
C TRP A 316 5.62 16.30 -7.05
N GLU A 317 5.95 15.08 -6.71
CA GLU A 317 7.25 14.47 -7.02
C GLU A 317 7.41 14.31 -8.53
N GLU A 318 6.42 13.69 -9.19
CA GLU A 318 6.41 13.44 -10.61
C GLU A 318 6.30 14.73 -11.43
N TYR A 319 5.56 15.74 -10.90
CA TYR A 319 5.49 17.06 -11.50
C TYR A 319 6.88 17.70 -11.62
N ARG A 320 7.66 17.71 -10.52
CA ARG A 320 9.02 18.27 -10.50
C ARG A 320 9.97 17.50 -11.42
N LYS A 321 9.83 16.19 -11.47
CA LYS A 321 10.69 15.30 -12.24
C LYS A 321 10.45 15.41 -13.74
N HIS A 322 9.20 15.43 -14.18
CA HIS A 322 8.80 15.27 -15.58
C HIS A 322 8.23 16.55 -16.24
N PHE A 323 7.46 17.36 -15.50
CA PHE A 323 6.75 18.51 -16.09
C PHE A 323 7.47 19.84 -15.91
N GLU A 324 7.96 20.14 -14.71
CA GLU A 324 8.53 21.45 -14.37
C GLU A 324 9.74 21.81 -15.24
N LYS A 325 10.52 20.81 -15.62
CA LYS A 325 11.70 20.97 -16.48
C LYS A 325 11.35 21.28 -17.94
N ASP A 326 10.16 20.93 -18.40
CA ASP A 326 9.71 21.15 -19.78
C ASP A 326 8.99 22.50 -19.93
N ARG A 327 9.75 23.52 -20.32
CA ARG A 327 9.23 24.88 -20.54
C ARG A 327 8.18 24.94 -21.66
N ALA A 328 8.17 24.00 -22.61
CA ALA A 328 7.23 24.00 -23.73
C ALA A 328 5.84 23.52 -23.29
N LEU A 329 5.78 22.52 -22.42
CA LEU A 329 4.55 22.07 -21.77
C LEU A 329 4.02 23.14 -20.82
N MET A 330 4.86 23.69 -19.96
CA MET A 330 4.46 24.66 -18.93
C MET A 330 3.89 25.96 -19.50
N ARG A 331 4.22 26.33 -20.73
CA ARG A 331 3.61 27.47 -21.42
C ARG A 331 2.17 27.22 -21.89
N ARG A 332 1.74 25.94 -21.94
CA ARG A 332 0.43 25.52 -22.46
C ARG A 332 -0.51 25.03 -21.37
N PHE A 333 0.02 24.67 -20.21
CA PHE A 333 -0.74 24.22 -19.05
C PHE A 333 -0.84 25.32 -17.98
N GLN A 334 -2.02 25.42 -17.38
CA GLN A 334 -2.23 26.13 -16.12
C GLN A 334 -2.12 25.11 -14.98
N ARG A 335 -1.20 25.33 -14.05
CA ARG A 335 -1.09 24.52 -12.84
C ARG A 335 -2.19 24.93 -11.86
N ILE A 336 -2.90 23.95 -11.35
CA ILE A 336 -3.86 24.06 -10.24
C ILE A 336 -3.39 23.08 -9.17
N THR A 337 -3.17 23.58 -7.96
CA THR A 337 -2.83 22.77 -6.80
C THR A 337 -4.10 22.19 -6.20
N VAL A 338 -4.03 20.91 -5.85
CA VAL A 338 -5.12 20.20 -5.16
C VAL A 338 -4.58 19.77 -3.81
N ASP A 339 -4.90 20.56 -2.80
CA ASP A 339 -4.44 20.34 -1.44
C ASP A 339 -5.35 19.34 -0.69
N GLU A 340 -4.82 18.78 0.40
CA GLU A 340 -5.59 17.93 1.31
C GLU A 340 -6.74 18.77 1.91
N PRO A 341 -8.01 18.31 1.83
CA PRO A 341 -9.13 19.06 2.39
C PRO A 341 -9.04 19.10 3.91
N THR A 342 -9.60 20.16 4.50
CA THR A 342 -9.76 20.24 5.97
C THR A 342 -10.67 19.11 6.48
N GLN A 343 -10.58 18.79 7.76
CA GLN A 343 -11.44 17.76 8.38
C GLN A 343 -12.92 18.06 8.19
N GLU A 344 -13.31 19.33 8.24
CA GLU A 344 -14.69 19.77 8.05
C GLU A 344 -15.17 19.50 6.62
N VAL A 345 -14.36 19.85 5.63
CA VAL A 345 -14.66 19.59 4.20
C VAL A 345 -14.68 18.09 3.94
N ALA A 346 -13.74 17.32 4.49
CA ALA A 346 -13.72 15.87 4.37
C ALA A 346 -14.99 15.23 4.96
N LEU A 347 -15.47 15.72 6.10
CA LEU A 347 -16.74 15.27 6.69
C LEU A 347 -17.94 15.59 5.78
N GLN A 348 -17.95 16.75 5.14
CA GLN A 348 -19.00 17.09 4.16
C GLN A 348 -18.95 16.16 2.95
N ILE A 349 -17.76 15.83 2.45
CA ILE A 349 -17.57 14.86 1.38
C ILE A 349 -18.16 13.51 1.78
N LEU A 350 -17.78 12.99 2.95
CA LEU A 350 -18.29 11.70 3.43
C LEU A 350 -19.81 11.69 3.58
N LYS A 351 -20.40 12.76 4.13
CA LYS A 351 -21.86 12.90 4.24
C LYS A 351 -22.54 12.89 2.88
N GLY A 352 -21.91 13.46 1.88
CA GLY A 352 -22.46 13.50 0.52
C GLY A 352 -22.44 12.17 -0.19
N ILE A 353 -21.36 11.39 -0.01
CA ILE A 353 -21.22 10.05 -0.62
C ILE A 353 -21.88 8.95 0.21
N LYS A 354 -22.28 9.22 1.46
CA LYS A 354 -22.90 8.28 2.40
C LYS A 354 -23.98 7.42 1.75
N LYS A 355 -24.93 8.02 1.03
CA LYS A 355 -26.07 7.31 0.42
C LYS A 355 -25.64 6.25 -0.60
N TYR A 356 -24.54 6.47 -1.31
CA TYR A 356 -24.04 5.54 -2.32
C TYR A 356 -23.42 4.32 -1.64
N TYR A 357 -22.63 4.52 -0.57
CA TYR A 357 -22.07 3.43 0.23
C TYR A 357 -23.14 2.65 0.99
N GLU A 358 -24.16 3.33 1.54
CA GLU A 358 -25.31 2.69 2.16
C GLU A 358 -26.08 1.80 1.16
N GLY A 359 -26.26 2.29 -0.07
CA GLY A 359 -26.93 1.52 -1.14
C GLY A 359 -26.12 0.34 -1.62
N TYR A 360 -24.81 0.51 -1.80
CA TYR A 360 -23.91 -0.55 -2.28
C TYR A 360 -23.75 -1.68 -1.28
N HIS A 361 -23.50 -1.35 0.00
CA HIS A 361 -23.27 -2.34 1.07
C HIS A 361 -24.54 -2.79 1.78
N ASN A 362 -25.70 -2.19 1.48
CA ASN A 362 -26.98 -2.44 2.15
C ASN A 362 -26.86 -2.29 3.68
N VAL A 363 -26.27 -1.20 4.14
CA VAL A 363 -26.04 -0.83 5.55
C VAL A 363 -26.54 0.58 5.80
N LYS A 364 -26.74 0.96 7.07
CA LYS A 364 -26.96 2.35 7.51
C LYS A 364 -25.73 2.87 8.21
N ILE A 365 -25.25 4.04 7.82
CA ILE A 365 -24.06 4.66 8.42
C ILE A 365 -24.54 5.82 9.31
N LYS A 366 -24.18 5.81 10.59
CA LYS A 366 -24.44 6.94 11.48
C LYS A 366 -23.47 8.09 11.23
N ASP A 367 -23.89 9.29 11.55
CA ASP A 367 -23.04 10.49 11.39
C ASP A 367 -21.83 10.46 12.35
N ASP A 368 -21.97 9.82 13.52
CA ASP A 368 -20.90 9.58 14.47
C ASP A 368 -19.77 8.76 13.85
N ALA A 369 -20.12 7.73 13.05
CA ALA A 369 -19.16 6.90 12.34
C ALA A 369 -18.36 7.72 11.29
N LEU A 370 -19.01 8.66 10.59
CA LEU A 370 -18.33 9.53 9.63
C LEU A 370 -17.37 10.51 10.32
N GLN A 371 -17.78 11.07 11.44
CA GLN A 371 -16.92 11.95 12.25
C GLN A 371 -15.71 11.17 12.81
N ALA A 372 -15.97 9.98 13.33
CA ALA A 372 -14.91 9.09 13.83
C ALA A 372 -13.94 8.71 12.71
N ALA A 373 -14.43 8.37 11.51
CA ALA A 373 -13.59 8.02 10.37
C ALA A 373 -12.63 9.15 9.98
N VAL A 374 -13.12 10.40 9.93
CA VAL A 374 -12.27 11.56 9.63
C VAL A 374 -11.26 11.79 10.75
N LYS A 375 -11.71 11.88 12.00
CA LYS A 375 -10.85 12.17 13.16
C LYS A 375 -9.77 11.12 13.36
N LEU A 376 -10.16 9.85 13.33
CA LEU A 376 -9.26 8.72 13.58
C LEU A 376 -8.29 8.49 12.41
N SER A 377 -8.74 8.66 11.17
CA SER A 377 -7.85 8.54 10.00
C SER A 377 -6.77 9.63 9.99
N VAL A 378 -7.09 10.85 10.41
CA VAL A 378 -6.10 11.92 10.56
C VAL A 378 -5.09 11.59 11.65
N LYS A 379 -5.56 11.02 12.77
CA LYS A 379 -4.71 10.72 13.92
C LYS A 379 -3.77 9.54 13.68
N TYR A 380 -4.24 8.48 13.01
CA TYR A 380 -3.53 7.20 12.94
C TYR A 380 -3.04 6.82 11.54
N LEU A 381 -3.61 7.40 10.45
CA LEU A 381 -3.23 7.11 9.07
C LEU A 381 -2.55 8.34 8.44
N ALA A 382 -1.31 8.57 8.77
CA ALA A 382 -0.58 9.75 8.33
C ALA A 382 0.05 9.62 6.94
N ASP A 383 0.31 8.40 6.52
CA ASP A 383 0.85 8.04 5.22
C ASP A 383 -0.12 8.30 4.06
N LYS A 384 -1.42 8.35 4.36
CA LYS A 384 -2.50 8.64 3.41
C LYS A 384 -3.10 10.01 3.64
N LYS A 385 -3.76 10.56 2.61
CA LYS A 385 -4.39 11.88 2.63
C LYS A 385 -5.92 11.80 2.68
N LEU A 386 -6.55 12.84 3.25
CA LEU A 386 -7.98 13.05 3.14
C LEU A 386 -8.35 13.45 1.70
N PRO A 387 -9.55 13.07 1.21
CA PRO A 387 -10.60 12.30 1.89
C PRO A 387 -10.41 10.79 1.80
N ASP A 388 -9.50 10.29 0.97
CA ASP A 388 -9.33 8.89 0.59
C ASP A 388 -9.18 7.97 1.81
N LYS A 389 -8.28 8.31 2.77
CA LYS A 389 -8.09 7.52 4.00
C LYS A 389 -9.33 7.35 4.86
N ALA A 390 -10.22 8.36 4.87
CA ALA A 390 -11.46 8.29 5.64
C ALA A 390 -12.55 7.52 4.87
N ILE A 391 -12.57 7.62 3.55
CA ILE A 391 -13.44 6.85 2.66
C ILE A 391 -13.07 5.36 2.75
N ASP A 392 -11.80 5.00 2.61
CA ASP A 392 -11.29 3.63 2.75
C ASP A 392 -11.73 3.00 4.09
N LEU A 393 -11.63 3.77 5.18
CA LEU A 393 -11.96 3.28 6.52
C LEU A 393 -13.47 2.99 6.66
N ILE A 394 -14.33 3.84 6.08
CA ILE A 394 -15.79 3.62 6.05
C ILE A 394 -16.13 2.44 5.15
N ASP A 395 -15.50 2.34 3.98
CA ASP A 395 -15.74 1.24 3.03
C ASP A 395 -15.39 -0.12 3.65
N LEU A 396 -14.26 -0.21 4.33
CA LEU A 396 -13.85 -1.41 5.06
C LEU A 396 -14.81 -1.75 6.19
N ALA A 397 -15.26 -0.74 6.98
CA ALA A 397 -16.23 -0.96 8.03
C ALA A 397 -17.57 -1.49 7.48
N CYS A 398 -18.04 -0.94 6.36
CA CYS A 398 -19.24 -1.40 5.66
C CYS A 398 -19.08 -2.81 5.09
N SER A 399 -17.95 -3.07 4.41
CA SER A 399 -17.67 -4.36 3.77
C SER A 399 -17.65 -5.52 4.78
N ARG A 400 -17.15 -5.28 5.99
CA ARG A 400 -17.13 -6.30 7.05
C ARG A 400 -18.52 -6.72 7.50
N PHE A 401 -19.49 -5.81 7.50
CA PHE A 401 -20.87 -6.14 7.86
C PHE A 401 -21.53 -7.09 6.86
N ASN A 402 -21.09 -7.07 5.60
CA ASN A 402 -21.56 -8.03 4.60
C ASN A 402 -21.11 -9.48 4.91
N LEU A 403 -20.04 -9.65 5.71
CA LEU A 403 -19.56 -10.96 6.15
C LEU A 403 -20.25 -11.45 7.43
N LYS A 404 -21.01 -10.60 8.16
CA LYS A 404 -21.74 -10.95 9.36
C LYS A 404 -23.22 -11.13 9.04
N LEU A 405 -23.80 -12.23 9.46
CA LEU A 405 -25.25 -12.49 9.46
C LEU A 405 -25.88 -11.74 10.67
N ALA A 406 -25.94 -10.42 10.61
CA ALA A 406 -26.52 -9.60 11.66
C ALA A 406 -27.83 -8.98 11.18
N ASP A 407 -28.86 -8.97 12.05
CA ASP A 407 -30.19 -8.44 11.75
C ASP A 407 -30.22 -6.91 11.63
N GLU A 408 -29.36 -6.18 12.36
CA GLU A 408 -29.22 -4.73 12.25
C GLU A 408 -27.87 -4.37 11.63
N ARG A 409 -27.89 -3.88 10.38
CA ARG A 409 -26.72 -3.45 9.62
C ARG A 409 -26.50 -1.95 9.79
N VAL A 410 -26.05 -1.54 10.98
CA VAL A 410 -25.78 -0.13 11.32
C VAL A 410 -24.31 0.05 11.65
N ILE A 411 -23.63 0.93 10.93
CA ILE A 411 -22.24 1.32 11.18
C ILE A 411 -22.22 2.46 12.19
N THR A 412 -21.56 2.25 13.31
CA THR A 412 -21.34 3.23 14.37
C THR A 412 -19.84 3.56 14.52
N GLU A 413 -19.50 4.49 15.39
CA GLU A 413 -18.11 4.80 15.74
C GLU A 413 -17.29 3.55 16.13
N ARG A 414 -17.93 2.61 16.84
CA ARG A 414 -17.26 1.39 17.31
C ARG A 414 -16.75 0.51 16.17
N GLU A 415 -17.51 0.36 15.11
CA GLU A 415 -17.12 -0.43 13.93
C GLU A 415 -15.92 0.22 13.23
N VAL A 416 -15.93 1.53 13.12
CA VAL A 416 -14.83 2.31 12.54
C VAL A 416 -13.55 2.16 13.39
N GLN A 417 -13.66 2.26 14.71
CA GLN A 417 -12.55 2.07 15.64
C GLN A 417 -11.96 0.65 15.53
N PHE A 418 -12.81 -0.35 15.41
CA PHE A 418 -12.40 -1.74 15.27
C PHE A 418 -11.63 -1.99 13.97
N GLU A 419 -12.08 -1.44 12.83
CA GLU A 419 -11.36 -1.57 11.56
C GLU A 419 -10.02 -0.83 11.60
N LEU A 420 -10.00 0.36 12.18
CA LEU A 420 -8.75 1.10 12.34
C LEU A 420 -7.73 0.34 13.18
N ALA A 421 -8.15 -0.25 14.30
CA ALA A 421 -7.29 -1.05 15.16
C ALA A 421 -6.61 -2.19 14.39
N LYS A 422 -7.36 -2.83 13.47
CA LYS A 422 -6.82 -3.89 12.61
C LYS A 422 -5.86 -3.37 11.54
N MET A 423 -6.17 -2.23 10.91
CA MET A 423 -5.31 -1.63 9.90
C MET A 423 -3.96 -1.18 10.47
N THR A 424 -3.98 -0.65 11.70
CA THR A 424 -2.81 -0.02 12.34
C THR A 424 -2.08 -0.94 13.31
N THR A 425 -2.57 -2.20 13.53
CA THR A 425 -2.04 -3.13 14.53
C THR A 425 -2.01 -2.56 15.97
N ILE A 426 -2.81 -1.53 16.25
CA ILE A 426 -2.97 -0.93 17.57
C ILE A 426 -4.01 -1.75 18.34
N PRO A 427 -3.80 -2.04 19.65
CA PRO A 427 -4.79 -2.74 20.46
C PRO A 427 -6.14 -2.01 20.45
N GLU A 428 -7.21 -2.78 20.32
CA GLU A 428 -8.59 -2.29 20.21
C GLU A 428 -8.98 -1.40 21.40
N GLU A 429 -8.53 -1.76 22.60
CA GLU A 429 -8.76 -1.03 23.84
C GLU A 429 -8.21 0.41 23.78
N GLN A 430 -7.07 0.62 23.12
CA GLN A 430 -6.44 1.94 23.00
C GLN A 430 -7.14 2.84 22.00
N VAL A 431 -7.75 2.27 20.97
CA VAL A 431 -8.52 3.04 19.97
C VAL A 431 -9.89 3.42 20.52
N MET A 432 -10.46 2.59 21.42
CA MET A 432 -11.78 2.80 22.02
C MET A 432 -11.77 3.72 23.27
N GLU A 433 -10.62 3.80 23.98
CA GLU A 433 -10.52 4.70 25.15
C GLU A 433 -10.55 6.17 24.69
N THR A 434 -11.43 6.96 25.28
CA THR A 434 -11.44 8.41 25.10
C THR A 434 -10.12 9.00 25.59
N GLU A 435 -9.54 9.95 24.88
CA GLU A 435 -8.24 10.57 25.21
C GLU A 435 -8.16 11.06 26.67
N SER A 436 -9.26 11.61 27.19
CA SER A 436 -9.34 12.06 28.57
C SER A 436 -9.22 10.94 29.59
N VAL A 437 -9.76 9.74 29.32
CA VAL A 437 -9.67 8.57 30.20
C VAL A 437 -8.27 7.95 30.16
N SER A 438 -7.67 7.88 28.98
CA SER A 438 -6.28 7.38 28.82
C SER A 438 -5.29 8.32 29.53
N LEU A 439 -5.44 9.63 29.41
CA LEU A 439 -4.57 10.61 30.07
C LEU A 439 -4.74 10.62 31.59
N SER A 440 -5.96 10.42 32.12
CA SER A 440 -6.19 10.37 33.56
C SER A 440 -5.49 9.16 34.22
N LYS A 441 -5.35 8.06 33.49
CA LYS A 441 -4.65 6.85 33.95
C LYS A 441 -3.14 6.89 33.71
N LEU A 442 -2.66 7.81 32.83
CA LEU A 442 -1.25 7.84 32.40
C LEU A 442 -0.29 7.97 33.58
N HIS A 443 -0.56 8.86 34.52
CA HIS A 443 0.27 9.03 35.73
C HIS A 443 0.38 7.73 36.54
N GLY A 444 -0.77 7.11 36.87
CA GLY A 444 -0.78 5.85 37.63
C GLY A 444 -0.07 4.70 36.90
N ASN A 445 -0.25 4.60 35.61
CA ASN A 445 0.37 3.56 34.79
C ASN A 445 1.92 3.74 34.69
N LEU A 446 2.38 4.96 34.54
CA LEU A 446 3.82 5.26 34.54
C LEU A 446 4.47 4.98 35.89
N MET A 447 3.80 5.32 37.00
CA MET A 447 4.24 5.01 38.38
C MET A 447 4.30 3.50 38.64
N ALA A 448 3.43 2.72 38.03
CA ALA A 448 3.45 1.27 38.12
C ALA A 448 4.60 0.62 37.34
N ASP A 449 5.02 1.24 36.22
CA ASP A 449 6.08 0.71 35.35
C ASP A 449 7.49 1.22 35.76
N VAL A 450 7.60 2.45 36.31
CA VAL A 450 8.86 3.11 36.63
C VAL A 450 8.91 3.50 38.11
N TYR A 451 9.82 2.92 38.84
CA TYR A 451 9.90 3.09 40.30
C TYR A 451 10.90 4.16 40.74
N GLY A 452 10.54 4.94 41.76
CA GLY A 452 11.42 5.90 42.42
C GLY A 452 11.76 7.15 41.62
N GLN A 453 10.92 7.49 40.63
CA GLN A 453 11.07 8.67 39.79
C GLN A 453 9.79 9.53 39.78
N ASP A 454 9.08 9.57 40.91
CA ASP A 454 7.74 10.12 41.03
C ASP A 454 7.65 11.57 40.54
N LYS A 455 8.59 12.44 40.96
CA LYS A 455 8.65 13.85 40.52
C LYS A 455 8.92 13.99 39.00
N ALA A 456 9.77 13.12 38.47
CA ALA A 456 10.07 13.11 37.04
C ALA A 456 8.84 12.72 36.22
N ILE A 457 8.08 11.74 36.69
CA ILE A 457 6.85 11.28 36.01
C ILE A 457 5.78 12.38 36.08
N GLU A 458 5.59 13.00 37.25
CA GLU A 458 4.64 14.12 37.44
C GLU A 458 4.91 15.26 36.45
N GLU A 459 6.16 15.72 36.37
CA GLU A 459 6.55 16.80 35.44
C GLU A 459 6.31 16.44 33.97
N ILE A 460 6.60 15.20 33.55
CA ILE A 460 6.33 14.71 32.20
C ILE A 460 4.83 14.70 31.90
N VAL A 461 4.04 14.13 32.80
CA VAL A 461 2.59 13.98 32.62
C VAL A 461 1.90 15.32 32.56
N ASP A 462 2.24 16.25 33.46
CA ASP A 462 1.67 17.61 33.48
C ASP A 462 1.87 18.33 32.14
N ARG A 463 3.08 18.26 31.57
CA ARG A 463 3.37 18.88 30.27
C ARG A 463 2.57 18.25 29.14
N ILE A 464 2.45 16.92 29.13
CA ILE A 464 1.68 16.20 28.12
C ILE A 464 0.20 16.55 28.24
N VAL A 465 -0.35 16.61 29.45
CA VAL A 465 -1.76 17.00 29.68
C VAL A 465 -2.04 18.42 29.17
N VAL A 466 -1.16 19.40 29.45
CA VAL A 466 -1.28 20.77 28.95
C VAL A 466 -1.27 20.81 27.41
N ALA A 467 -0.36 20.04 26.79
CA ALA A 467 -0.26 19.97 25.33
C ALA A 467 -1.49 19.34 24.68
N GLN A 468 -2.02 18.27 25.27
CA GLN A 468 -3.20 17.57 24.79
C GLN A 468 -4.50 18.37 25.01
N ALA A 469 -4.52 19.23 26.02
CA ALA A 469 -5.61 20.18 26.24
C ALA A 469 -5.67 21.31 25.19
N GLY A 470 -4.75 21.32 24.21
CA GLY A 470 -4.68 22.36 23.18
C GLY A 470 -4.05 23.67 23.62
N LEU A 471 -3.44 23.71 24.82
CA LEU A 471 -2.82 24.92 25.38
C LEU A 471 -1.34 25.06 24.98
N LYS A 472 -0.85 24.25 24.05
CA LYS A 472 0.51 24.37 23.51
C LYS A 472 0.61 25.46 22.46
N VAL A 473 1.81 25.97 22.25
CA VAL A 473 2.12 26.89 21.14
C VAL A 473 1.97 26.14 19.82
N GLU A 474 1.28 26.74 18.85
CA GLU A 474 1.20 26.20 17.48
C GLU A 474 2.60 26.00 16.90
N ASN A 475 2.77 24.98 16.09
CA ASN A 475 4.04 24.62 15.44
C ASN A 475 5.16 24.08 16.36
N LYS A 476 4.82 23.58 17.56
CA LYS A 476 5.79 22.87 18.41
C LYS A 476 5.39 21.40 18.60
N PRO A 477 6.37 20.51 18.92
CA PRO A 477 6.09 19.14 19.38
C PRO A 477 5.12 19.10 20.57
N VAL A 478 4.56 17.94 20.88
CA VAL A 478 3.71 17.72 22.07
C VAL A 478 4.49 18.02 23.35
N GLY A 479 5.77 17.66 23.36
CA GLY A 479 6.70 17.98 24.45
C GLY A 479 8.13 17.70 24.04
N SER A 480 9.03 18.55 24.49
CA SER A 480 10.48 18.44 24.24
C SER A 480 11.22 18.35 25.57
N PHE A 481 11.66 17.14 25.94
CA PHE A 481 12.20 16.82 27.24
C PHE A 481 13.69 16.46 27.17
N VAL A 482 14.46 16.90 28.16
CA VAL A 482 15.79 16.35 28.43
C VAL A 482 15.72 15.53 29.72
N PHE A 483 15.98 14.23 29.61
CA PHE A 483 16.08 13.31 30.76
C PHE A 483 17.54 13.24 31.22
N MET A 484 17.79 13.81 32.36
CA MET A 484 19.14 13.90 32.94
C MET A 484 19.26 13.01 34.16
N GLY A 485 20.37 12.30 34.30
CA GLY A 485 20.64 11.47 35.49
C GLY A 485 21.63 10.34 35.19
N PRO A 486 22.02 9.59 36.24
CA PRO A 486 23.01 8.52 36.11
C PRO A 486 22.53 7.38 35.19
N THR A 487 23.47 6.57 34.76
CA THR A 487 23.17 5.37 33.98
C THR A 487 22.34 4.39 34.79
N GLY A 488 21.33 3.78 34.20
CA GLY A 488 20.53 2.76 34.85
C GLY A 488 19.48 3.26 35.85
N CYS A 489 19.17 4.59 35.89
CA CYS A 489 18.12 5.16 36.76
C CYS A 489 16.71 5.08 36.17
N GLY A 490 16.54 4.61 34.92
CA GLY A 490 15.22 4.40 34.31
C GLY A 490 14.84 5.36 33.18
N LYS A 491 15.73 6.25 32.68
CA LYS A 491 15.44 7.24 31.62
C LYS A 491 14.82 6.60 30.36
N THR A 492 15.51 5.61 29.79
CA THR A 492 15.05 4.90 28.59
C THR A 492 13.78 4.08 28.84
N GLU A 493 13.65 3.53 30.06
CA GLU A 493 12.45 2.77 30.45
C GLU A 493 11.22 3.69 30.59
N THR A 494 11.40 4.90 31.10
CA THR A 494 10.33 5.92 31.14
C THR A 494 9.86 6.29 29.74
N ALA A 495 10.76 6.51 28.77
CA ALA A 495 10.40 6.78 27.39
C ALA A 495 9.62 5.60 26.76
N LYS A 496 10.05 4.37 27.05
CA LYS A 496 9.40 3.15 26.57
C LYS A 496 8.00 2.95 27.17
N SER A 497 7.87 3.15 28.48
CA SER A 497 6.60 3.08 29.17
C SER A 497 5.65 4.18 28.72
N LEU A 498 6.16 5.41 28.50
CA LEU A 498 5.39 6.52 27.98
C LEU A 498 4.82 6.19 26.58
N ALA A 499 5.64 5.69 25.67
CA ALA A 499 5.18 5.28 24.34
C ALA A 499 4.10 4.21 24.42
N LYS A 500 4.31 3.18 25.28
CA LYS A 500 3.35 2.10 25.51
C LYS A 500 1.99 2.63 26.00
N HIS A 501 1.97 3.52 26.98
CA HIS A 501 0.72 4.03 27.57
C HIS A 501 0.05 5.14 26.77
N LEU A 502 0.80 5.84 25.91
CA LEU A 502 0.23 6.72 24.90
C LEU A 502 -0.30 5.97 23.67
N GLY A 503 -0.03 4.67 23.54
CA GLY A 503 -0.41 3.89 22.37
C GLY A 503 0.36 4.27 21.11
N THR A 504 1.58 4.78 21.26
CA THR A 504 2.41 5.28 20.17
C THR A 504 3.69 4.47 20.03
N LYS A 505 4.32 4.53 18.87
CA LYS A 505 5.59 3.84 18.61
C LYS A 505 6.75 4.58 19.25
N LEU A 506 7.70 3.84 19.84
CA LEU A 506 8.97 4.39 20.28
C LEU A 506 9.99 4.31 19.14
N LEU A 507 10.45 5.48 18.66
CA LEU A 507 11.55 5.61 17.72
C LEU A 507 12.82 5.96 18.49
N ARG A 508 13.76 5.03 18.53
CA ARG A 508 15.00 5.21 19.30
C ARG A 508 16.20 5.37 18.38
N PHE A 509 16.98 6.44 18.61
CA PHE A 509 18.24 6.73 17.96
C PHE A 509 19.35 6.80 19.01
N ASP A 510 20.33 5.91 18.91
CA ASP A 510 21.52 5.93 19.75
C ASP A 510 22.53 6.92 19.18
N MET A 511 22.77 8.01 19.88
CA MET A 511 23.61 9.09 19.40
C MET A 511 25.09 8.74 19.37
N SER A 512 25.49 7.65 19.98
CA SER A 512 26.84 7.11 19.84
C SER A 512 27.17 6.65 18.42
N GLU A 513 26.16 6.35 17.59
CA GLU A 513 26.33 6.01 16.16
C GLU A 513 26.50 7.26 15.28
N TYR A 514 26.18 8.45 15.80
CA TYR A 514 26.14 9.72 15.05
C TYR A 514 27.19 10.73 15.56
N GLN A 515 28.37 10.26 15.94
CA GLN A 515 29.48 11.08 16.41
C GLN A 515 30.20 11.79 15.25
N GLU A 516 30.23 11.18 14.08
CA GLU A 516 30.91 11.68 12.90
C GLU A 516 29.97 12.42 11.95
N LYS A 517 30.48 13.44 11.28
CA LYS A 517 29.70 14.24 10.31
C LYS A 517 29.05 13.42 9.20
N HIS A 518 29.71 12.35 8.75
CA HIS A 518 29.16 11.47 7.72
C HIS A 518 27.93 10.68 8.19
N SER A 519 27.87 10.39 9.48
CA SER A 519 26.74 9.65 10.06
C SER A 519 25.47 10.46 10.10
N ILE A 520 25.55 11.80 10.11
CA ILE A 520 24.40 12.70 10.09
C ILE A 520 23.63 12.57 8.77
N SER A 521 24.33 12.34 7.65
CA SER A 521 23.70 12.11 6.35
C SER A 521 22.80 10.88 6.36
N LYS A 522 23.00 9.91 7.25
CA LYS A 522 22.07 8.78 7.43
C LYS A 522 20.76 9.22 8.10
N LEU A 523 20.81 10.25 8.98
CA LEU A 523 19.61 10.76 9.65
C LEU A 523 18.74 11.62 8.74
N ILE A 524 19.33 12.58 8.01
CA ILE A 524 18.60 13.59 7.26
C ILE A 524 18.75 13.48 5.74
N GLY A 525 19.45 12.46 5.25
CA GLY A 525 19.71 12.23 3.83
C GLY A 525 21.04 12.83 3.35
N SER A 526 21.54 12.33 2.23
CA SER A 526 22.79 12.80 1.61
C SER A 526 22.59 14.13 0.88
N PRO A 527 23.56 15.06 0.89
CA PRO A 527 23.48 16.27 0.09
C PRO A 527 23.45 15.98 -1.42
N PRO A 528 22.94 16.93 -2.24
CA PRO A 528 22.94 16.80 -3.69
C PRO A 528 24.34 16.51 -4.25
N GLY A 529 24.44 15.53 -5.16
CA GLY A 529 25.70 15.14 -5.80
C GLY A 529 26.45 13.97 -5.17
N TYR A 530 25.99 13.44 -4.04
CA TYR A 530 26.52 12.21 -3.45
C TYR A 530 25.69 11.00 -3.85
N VAL A 531 26.33 9.81 -3.92
CA VAL A 531 25.66 8.53 -4.20
C VAL A 531 24.56 8.27 -3.17
N GLY A 532 23.33 8.00 -3.63
CA GLY A 532 22.16 7.77 -2.77
C GLY A 532 21.33 9.02 -2.44
N PHE A 533 21.55 10.16 -3.12
CA PHE A 533 20.74 11.38 -2.92
C PHE A 533 19.29 11.24 -3.35
N GLU A 534 19.00 10.54 -4.47
CA GLU A 534 17.64 10.49 -5.04
C GLU A 534 16.68 9.58 -4.25
N ASP A 535 17.20 8.56 -3.57
CA ASP A 535 16.39 7.52 -2.92
C ASP A 535 16.28 7.64 -1.39
N ASN A 536 17.13 8.42 -0.70
CA ASN A 536 17.18 8.47 0.76
C ASN A 536 16.79 9.84 1.33
N ALA A 537 15.56 9.94 1.81
CA ALA A 537 15.10 11.09 2.60
C ALA A 537 15.82 11.24 3.97
N GLY A 538 16.60 10.23 4.37
CA GLY A 538 17.16 10.07 5.69
C GLY A 538 16.28 9.23 6.62
N LEU A 539 16.95 8.41 7.45
CA LEU A 539 16.27 7.44 8.33
C LEU A 539 15.28 8.13 9.29
N LEU A 540 15.66 9.27 9.87
CA LEU A 540 14.83 10.03 10.81
C LEU A 540 13.55 10.53 10.13
N ILE A 541 13.69 11.14 8.96
CA ILE A 541 12.56 11.72 8.22
C ILE A 541 11.57 10.63 7.80
N THR A 542 12.07 9.53 7.24
CA THR A 542 11.26 8.39 6.83
C THR A 542 10.50 7.80 8.02
N GLN A 543 11.18 7.56 9.15
CA GLN A 543 10.53 7.00 10.35
C GLN A 543 9.49 7.94 10.96
N ILE A 544 9.71 9.26 10.92
CA ILE A 544 8.72 10.23 11.38
C ILE A 544 7.52 10.27 10.44
N GLN A 545 7.74 10.26 9.12
CA GLN A 545 6.64 10.23 8.13
C GLN A 545 5.77 8.97 8.29
N GLU A 546 6.39 7.82 8.54
CA GLU A 546 5.68 6.58 8.82
C GLU A 546 4.94 6.59 10.16
N ASN A 547 5.45 7.34 11.16
CA ASN A 547 4.94 7.33 12.53
C ASN A 547 4.86 8.76 13.10
N PRO A 548 3.94 9.60 12.65
CA PRO A 548 3.89 11.03 13.01
C PRO A 548 3.45 11.29 14.46
N ASN A 549 2.87 10.29 15.15
CA ASN A 549 2.45 10.36 16.54
C ASN A 549 3.38 9.50 17.44
N ALA A 550 4.69 9.54 17.24
CA ALA A 550 5.64 8.70 17.96
C ALA A 550 6.24 9.40 19.19
N VAL A 551 6.78 8.61 20.11
CA VAL A 551 7.77 9.05 21.08
C VAL A 551 9.15 8.89 20.44
N LEU A 552 9.85 10.00 20.25
CA LEU A 552 11.16 10.04 19.61
C LEU A 552 12.23 10.19 20.69
N LEU A 553 13.07 9.18 20.82
CA LEU A 553 14.12 9.10 21.84
C LEU A 553 15.51 9.20 21.19
N PHE A 554 16.22 10.27 21.51
CA PHE A 554 17.64 10.40 21.23
C PHE A 554 18.44 10.03 22.49
N ASP A 555 19.06 8.86 22.46
CA ASP A 555 19.76 8.32 23.62
C ASP A 555 21.24 8.75 23.61
N GLU A 556 21.77 9.20 24.76
CA GLU A 556 23.13 9.68 24.96
C GLU A 556 23.54 10.87 24.05
N VAL A 557 22.68 11.90 24.02
CA VAL A 557 22.82 13.05 23.12
C VAL A 557 24.15 13.79 23.25
N GLU A 558 24.83 13.72 24.42
CA GLU A 558 26.15 14.27 24.66
C GLU A 558 27.25 13.67 23.77
N LYS A 559 27.01 12.54 23.15
CA LYS A 559 27.94 11.84 22.24
C LYS A 559 27.77 12.24 20.79
N SER A 560 26.70 12.94 20.45
CA SER A 560 26.37 13.29 19.07
C SER A 560 27.27 14.39 18.54
N HIS A 561 27.40 14.45 17.21
CA HIS A 561 28.02 15.58 16.54
C HIS A 561 27.19 16.86 16.76
N PRO A 562 27.83 18.06 16.90
CA PRO A 562 27.09 19.31 17.10
C PRO A 562 26.02 19.64 16.09
N ASP A 563 26.16 19.23 14.83
CA ASP A 563 25.16 19.45 13.78
C ASP A 563 23.80 18.77 14.06
N VAL A 564 23.77 17.70 14.88
CA VAL A 564 22.53 17.07 15.34
C VAL A 564 21.70 18.06 16.15
N SER A 565 22.32 18.90 16.95
CA SER A 565 21.63 19.94 17.72
C SER A 565 20.87 20.91 16.82
N THR A 566 21.39 21.24 15.63
CA THR A 566 20.72 22.10 14.65
C THR A 566 19.45 21.45 14.10
N VAL A 567 19.50 20.14 13.84
CA VAL A 567 18.35 19.35 13.41
C VAL A 567 17.24 19.35 14.48
N LEU A 568 17.64 19.12 15.73
CA LEU A 568 16.71 19.14 16.87
C LEU A 568 16.08 20.52 17.10
N LEU A 569 16.86 21.60 16.94
CA LEU A 569 16.34 22.97 17.00
C LEU A 569 15.27 23.22 15.94
N GLN A 570 15.49 22.75 14.71
CA GLN A 570 14.49 22.88 13.63
C GLN A 570 13.18 22.19 14.00
N MET A 571 13.23 21.00 14.60
CA MET A 571 12.04 20.28 15.07
C MET A 571 11.29 21.04 16.17
N MET A 572 12.03 21.59 17.15
CA MET A 572 11.44 22.28 18.30
C MET A 572 10.87 23.66 17.95
N ASP A 573 11.42 24.35 16.93
CA ASP A 573 10.99 25.68 16.53
C ASP A 573 9.86 25.68 15.51
N ASN A 574 10.02 24.86 14.48
CA ASN A 574 9.13 24.89 13.32
C ASN A 574 8.08 23.79 13.37
N GLY A 575 8.27 22.78 14.23
CA GLY A 575 7.38 21.60 14.27
C GLY A 575 7.49 20.69 13.05
N PHE A 576 8.51 20.88 12.22
CA PHE A 576 8.83 20.01 11.08
C PHE A 576 10.35 19.93 10.86
N ILE A 577 10.78 18.87 10.20
CA ILE A 577 12.17 18.69 9.76
C ILE A 577 12.21 18.53 8.24
N THR A 578 13.20 19.15 7.61
CA THR A 578 13.39 19.07 6.16
C THR A 578 14.65 18.28 5.84
N GLY A 579 14.51 17.23 5.02
CA GLY A 579 15.62 16.44 4.53
C GLY A 579 16.42 17.11 3.44
N SER A 580 17.58 16.55 3.15
CA SER A 580 18.48 17.03 2.08
C SER A 580 17.83 17.01 0.70
N ASN A 581 16.86 16.11 0.47
CA ASN A 581 16.08 15.99 -0.76
C ASN A 581 14.83 16.91 -0.78
N GLY A 582 14.66 17.78 0.24
CA GLY A 582 13.51 18.68 0.36
C GLY A 582 12.23 18.04 0.89
N LYS A 583 12.20 16.73 1.20
CA LYS A 583 11.07 16.10 1.88
C LYS A 583 10.97 16.60 3.31
N GLN A 584 9.75 16.88 3.76
CA GLN A 584 9.48 17.36 5.11
C GLN A 584 8.74 16.29 5.91
N ALA A 585 9.04 16.23 7.21
CA ALA A 585 8.32 15.39 8.16
C ALA A 585 7.72 16.27 9.26
N ASP A 586 6.44 16.09 9.56
CA ASP A 586 5.71 16.83 10.60
C ASP A 586 6.02 16.24 11.98
N CYS A 587 6.49 17.09 12.89
CA CYS A 587 6.88 16.73 14.24
C CYS A 587 5.92 17.27 15.31
N ARG A 588 4.83 17.93 14.94
CA ARG A 588 3.91 18.60 15.88
C ARG A 588 3.22 17.64 16.85
N ASN A 589 3.06 16.39 16.47
CA ASN A 589 2.43 15.36 17.32
C ASN A 589 3.45 14.43 17.99
N ILE A 590 4.75 14.74 17.89
CA ILE A 590 5.84 13.93 18.46
C ILE A 590 6.10 14.37 19.90
N VAL A 591 6.41 13.40 20.77
CA VAL A 591 7.04 13.64 22.07
C VAL A 591 8.53 13.41 21.90
N LEU A 592 9.31 14.50 21.96
CA LEU A 592 10.77 14.48 21.82
C LEU A 592 11.43 14.28 23.17
N ILE A 593 12.23 13.23 23.31
CA ILE A 593 12.96 12.91 24.52
C ILE A 593 14.47 12.78 24.18
N LEU A 594 15.27 13.54 24.88
CA LEU A 594 16.72 13.51 24.81
C LEU A 594 17.26 12.95 26.11
N THR A 595 18.08 11.89 26.10
CA THR A 595 18.70 11.42 27.34
C THR A 595 20.15 11.85 27.40
N THR A 596 20.60 12.19 28.60
CA THR A 596 22.01 12.52 28.87
C THR A 596 22.45 11.92 30.19
N ASN A 597 23.73 11.56 30.26
CA ASN A 597 24.39 11.14 31.47
C ASN A 597 25.23 12.31 32.10
N ALA A 598 25.19 13.49 31.48
CA ALA A 598 25.79 14.70 32.01
C ALA A 598 25.17 15.00 33.39
N GLY A 599 25.96 15.45 34.34
CA GLY A 599 25.53 15.70 35.74
C GLY A 599 25.77 14.55 36.70
N ALA A 600 25.81 13.29 36.22
CA ALA A 600 26.11 12.15 37.10
C ALA A 600 27.56 12.11 37.60
N GLN A 601 28.50 12.58 36.76
CA GLN A 601 29.95 12.61 37.12
C GLN A 601 30.29 13.76 38.07
N ALA A 602 29.51 14.84 38.06
CA ALA A 602 29.74 15.97 38.97
C ALA A 602 29.27 15.66 40.38
N SER A 603 28.17 14.93 40.54
CA SER A 603 27.68 14.47 41.86
C SER A 603 28.66 13.52 42.55
N GLU A 604 29.52 12.81 41.80
CA GLU A 604 30.54 11.92 42.37
C GLU A 604 31.80 12.66 42.87
N LYS A 605 32.13 13.83 42.28
CA LYS A 605 33.34 14.58 42.64
C LYS A 605 33.22 15.44 43.89
N ASN A 606 31.98 15.75 44.35
CA ASN A 606 31.75 16.73 45.43
C ASN A 606 31.10 16.15 46.70
N GLN A 607 31.49 14.95 47.15
CA GLN A 607 31.14 14.46 48.50
C GLN A 607 31.94 15.09 49.65
N ILE A 608 32.73 16.12 49.40
CA ILE A 608 33.52 16.84 50.44
C ILE A 608 33.07 18.32 50.44
N GLY A 609 31.97 18.64 51.15
CA GLY A 609 31.52 20.01 51.35
C GLY A 609 30.05 20.14 51.74
N PHE A 610 29.73 20.60 52.92
CA PHE A 610 28.42 20.92 53.43
C PHE A 610 27.77 22.03 52.60
N GLY A 611 26.64 21.72 51.87
CA GLY A 611 25.85 22.76 51.23
C GLY A 611 24.90 22.20 50.18
N SER A 612 23.60 22.38 50.40
CA SER A 612 22.47 22.08 49.51
C SER A 612 22.53 22.83 48.20
N GLN A 613 23.05 22.21 47.11
CA GLN A 613 23.07 22.83 45.76
C GLN A 613 23.14 21.79 44.63
N ASP A 614 22.34 20.68 44.67
CA ASP A 614 22.28 19.71 43.55
C ASP A 614 21.68 20.30 42.27
N LYS A 615 20.86 21.37 42.34
CA LYS A 615 20.25 22.01 41.18
C LYS A 615 21.25 22.89 40.38
N ASP A 616 22.15 23.58 41.03
CA ASP A 616 23.09 24.50 40.36
C ASP A 616 24.18 23.77 39.55
N TYR A 617 24.56 22.56 39.97
CA TYR A 617 25.56 21.74 39.27
C TYR A 617 25.01 21.07 38.02
N SER A 618 23.79 20.61 38.06
CA SER A 618 23.11 20.04 36.91
C SER A 618 22.93 21.07 35.80
N ASP A 619 22.57 22.30 36.17
CA ASP A 619 22.44 23.43 35.24
C ASP A 619 23.82 23.86 34.66
N ALA A 620 24.87 23.79 35.42
CA ALA A 620 26.21 24.12 34.93
C ALA A 620 26.74 23.13 33.88
N GLU A 621 26.45 21.85 34.02
CA GLU A 621 26.82 20.84 33.02
C GLU A 621 25.94 20.89 31.75
N LEU A 622 24.63 21.11 31.88
CA LEU A 622 23.78 21.38 30.74
C LEU A 622 24.26 22.57 29.90
N LYS A 623 24.78 23.64 30.58
CA LYS A 623 25.37 24.81 29.92
C LYS A 623 26.61 24.49 29.10
N LYS A 624 27.32 23.39 29.36
CA LYS A 624 28.48 22.95 28.57
C LYS A 624 28.09 22.23 27.29
N PHE A 625 26.97 21.46 27.30
CA PHE A 625 26.56 20.65 26.17
C PHE A 625 25.53 21.33 25.28
N PHE A 626 24.60 22.11 25.86
CA PHE A 626 23.54 22.78 25.14
C PHE A 626 23.68 24.29 25.20
N THR A 627 23.61 24.93 24.02
CA THR A 627 23.58 26.38 23.90
C THR A 627 22.41 26.98 24.65
N PRO A 628 22.45 28.26 25.07
CA PRO A 628 21.30 28.94 25.67
C PRO A 628 20.06 28.86 24.78
N GLU A 629 20.23 28.98 23.48
CA GLU A 629 19.17 28.87 22.49
C GLU A 629 18.46 27.53 22.56
N PHE A 630 19.22 26.42 22.56
CA PHE A 630 18.69 25.07 22.65
C PHE A 630 17.88 24.87 23.95
N ARG A 631 18.44 25.33 25.08
CA ARG A 631 17.76 25.17 26.38
C ARG A 631 16.44 25.92 26.48
N ASN A 632 16.34 27.11 25.85
CA ASN A 632 15.12 27.92 25.83
C ASN A 632 13.98 27.29 24.98
N ARG A 633 14.28 26.24 24.18
CA ARG A 633 13.30 25.51 23.35
C ARG A 633 12.75 24.27 24.02
N LEU A 634 13.41 23.82 25.10
CA LEU A 634 12.96 22.67 25.89
C LEU A 634 11.75 23.03 26.76
N ASP A 635 10.78 22.16 26.84
CA ASP A 635 9.62 22.31 27.70
C ASP A 635 9.96 21.96 29.16
N ALA A 636 10.83 20.97 29.38
CA ALA A 636 11.33 20.60 30.69
C ALA A 636 12.68 19.88 30.66
N VAL A 637 13.46 20.09 31.72
CA VAL A 637 14.66 19.32 32.04
C VAL A 637 14.35 18.42 33.22
N VAL A 638 14.05 17.17 32.94
CA VAL A 638 13.60 16.19 33.93
C VAL A 638 14.77 15.47 34.56
N THR A 639 14.96 15.64 35.87
CA THR A 639 16.07 15.03 36.60
C THR A 639 15.67 13.69 37.21
N PHE A 640 16.41 12.65 36.86
CA PHE A 640 16.28 11.29 37.39
C PHE A 640 17.24 11.04 38.52
N ASN A 641 16.72 10.60 39.64
CA ASN A 641 17.51 10.31 40.86
C ASN A 641 18.16 8.93 40.79
N LYS A 642 19.23 8.76 41.58
CA LYS A 642 19.83 7.43 41.82
C LYS A 642 18.80 6.52 42.47
N LEU A 643 18.75 5.25 42.05
CA LEU A 643 17.86 4.27 42.67
C LEU A 643 18.34 3.90 44.06
N GLY A 644 17.45 3.97 45.04
CA GLY A 644 17.72 3.49 46.41
C GLY A 644 17.57 1.97 46.51
N LYS A 645 18.06 1.39 47.63
CA LYS A 645 17.94 -0.07 47.85
C LYS A 645 16.47 -0.56 47.83
N GLU A 646 15.55 0.16 48.47
CA GLU A 646 14.12 -0.17 48.48
C GLU A 646 13.49 -0.15 47.06
N THR A 647 13.86 0.80 46.26
CA THR A 647 13.41 0.89 44.86
C THR A 647 13.96 -0.26 44.03
N THR A 648 15.22 -0.67 44.32
CA THR A 648 15.87 -1.77 43.60
C THR A 648 15.16 -3.10 43.84
N VAL A 649 14.56 -3.34 45.03
CA VAL A 649 13.71 -4.52 45.29
C VAL A 649 12.56 -4.57 44.29
N LYS A 650 11.84 -3.45 44.10
CA LYS A 650 10.71 -3.36 43.17
C LYS A 650 11.16 -3.61 41.72
N VAL A 651 12.36 -3.18 41.35
CA VAL A 651 12.94 -3.44 40.00
C VAL A 651 13.23 -4.94 39.83
N VAL A 652 13.76 -5.62 40.86
CA VAL A 652 13.94 -7.09 40.80
C VAL A 652 12.62 -7.79 40.63
N ASP A 653 11.59 -7.41 41.42
CA ASP A 653 10.26 -7.99 41.32
C ASP A 653 9.68 -7.80 39.92
N LYS A 654 9.83 -6.62 39.30
CA LYS A 654 9.41 -6.38 37.91
C LYS A 654 10.09 -7.35 36.92
N PHE A 655 11.41 -7.51 37.00
CA PHE A 655 12.14 -8.45 36.15
C PHE A 655 11.70 -9.90 36.36
N MET A 656 11.41 -10.25 37.61
CA MET A 656 10.89 -11.57 37.92
C MET A 656 9.45 -11.77 37.42
N ASP A 657 8.61 -10.74 37.44
CA ASP A 657 7.26 -10.79 36.85
C ASP A 657 7.31 -10.88 35.32
N GLU A 658 8.21 -10.17 34.67
CA GLU A 658 8.47 -10.35 33.22
C GLU A 658 8.88 -11.78 32.90
N LEU A 659 9.76 -12.37 33.71
CA LEU A 659 10.17 -13.77 33.55
C LEU A 659 9.00 -14.74 33.81
N ARG A 660 8.16 -14.49 34.84
CA ARG A 660 6.95 -15.26 35.11
C ARG A 660 5.99 -15.24 33.92
N ASN A 661 5.81 -14.08 33.31
CA ASN A 661 4.95 -13.94 32.15
C ASN A 661 5.49 -14.67 30.91
N GLN A 662 6.80 -14.65 30.69
CA GLN A 662 7.46 -15.35 29.56
C GLN A 662 7.30 -16.89 29.66
N VAL A 663 7.18 -17.45 30.85
CA VAL A 663 7.07 -18.90 31.05
C VAL A 663 5.67 -19.37 31.39
N LYS A 664 4.71 -18.47 31.54
CA LYS A 664 3.31 -18.74 31.92
C LYS A 664 2.64 -19.72 30.96
N ASP A 665 2.80 -19.50 29.67
CA ASP A 665 2.20 -20.33 28.60
C ASP A 665 2.76 -21.77 28.59
N LYS A 666 3.96 -21.97 29.18
CA LYS A 666 4.60 -23.25 29.32
C LYS A 666 4.20 -23.95 30.65
N GLY A 667 3.26 -23.38 31.42
CA GLY A 667 2.73 -23.92 32.65
C GLY A 667 3.73 -23.91 33.82
N ILE A 668 4.74 -23.02 33.78
CA ILE A 668 5.76 -22.91 34.84
C ILE A 668 5.43 -21.72 35.72
N ARG A 669 5.54 -21.96 37.05
CA ARG A 669 5.36 -20.95 38.10
C ARG A 669 6.67 -20.74 38.85
N ILE A 670 7.10 -19.50 39.00
CA ILE A 670 8.37 -19.15 39.67
C ILE A 670 8.07 -18.49 41.00
N LYS A 671 8.66 -19.05 42.10
CA LYS A 671 8.71 -18.43 43.42
C LYS A 671 10.15 -18.12 43.78
N ILE A 672 10.39 -16.93 44.27
CA ILE A 672 11.67 -16.47 44.80
C ILE A 672 11.51 -16.12 46.29
N ASN A 673 12.48 -16.45 47.12
CA ASN A 673 12.46 -16.04 48.53
C ASN A 673 13.17 -14.69 48.75
N ALA A 674 12.92 -14.02 49.87
CA ALA A 674 13.47 -12.71 50.16
C ALA A 674 15.02 -12.69 50.20
N GLU A 675 15.65 -13.78 50.65
CA GLU A 675 17.12 -13.91 50.67
C GLU A 675 17.71 -13.94 49.28
N ALA A 676 17.04 -14.62 48.31
CA ALA A 676 17.48 -14.66 46.92
C ALA A 676 17.26 -13.29 46.23
N THR A 677 16.19 -12.58 46.59
CA THR A 677 15.99 -11.19 46.10
C THR A 677 17.13 -10.27 46.59
N ASN A 678 17.46 -10.36 47.87
CA ASN A 678 18.58 -9.56 48.43
C ASN A 678 19.92 -9.95 47.81
N TRP A 679 20.17 -11.24 47.59
CA TRP A 679 21.38 -11.72 46.92
C TRP A 679 21.48 -11.16 45.46
N LEU A 680 20.37 -11.16 44.73
CA LEU A 680 20.33 -10.56 43.38
C LEU A 680 20.64 -9.06 43.40
N ILE A 681 20.16 -8.32 44.40
CA ILE A 681 20.43 -6.92 44.61
C ILE A 681 21.91 -6.71 44.91
N ASP A 682 22.50 -7.44 45.85
CA ASP A 682 23.88 -7.27 46.25
C ASP A 682 24.89 -7.59 45.12
N LYS A 683 24.57 -8.57 44.27
CA LYS A 683 25.39 -8.96 43.11
C LYS A 683 25.11 -8.15 41.84
N GLY A 684 23.88 -7.65 41.69
CA GLY A 684 23.38 -7.03 40.45
C GLY A 684 23.23 -5.51 40.51
N PHE A 685 23.33 -4.90 41.73
CA PHE A 685 23.25 -3.45 41.86
C PHE A 685 24.67 -2.86 41.95
N ASP A 686 24.98 -1.95 41.03
CA ASP A 686 26.21 -1.15 41.06
C ASP A 686 25.85 0.33 41.29
N PRO A 687 26.39 1.00 42.30
CA PRO A 687 26.14 2.43 42.57
C PRO A 687 26.39 3.35 41.37
N LYS A 688 27.25 2.94 40.42
CA LYS A 688 27.59 3.70 39.21
C LYS A 688 26.73 3.33 38.00
N MET A 689 26.37 2.07 37.89
CA MET A 689 25.64 1.53 36.75
C MET A 689 24.12 1.32 37.03
N GLY A 690 23.70 1.58 38.27
CA GLY A 690 22.31 1.40 38.71
C GLY A 690 21.80 -0.03 38.60
N ALA A 691 20.60 -0.21 38.11
CA ALA A 691 19.97 -1.54 37.93
C ALA A 691 20.37 -2.25 36.61
N ARG A 692 21.23 -1.67 35.78
CA ARG A 692 21.59 -2.25 34.46
C ARG A 692 22.31 -3.62 34.58
N PRO A 693 23.22 -3.87 35.56
CA PRO A 693 23.83 -5.18 35.72
C PRO A 693 22.88 -6.24 36.22
N LEU A 694 21.79 -5.87 36.92
CA LEU A 694 20.80 -6.76 37.51
C LEU A 694 20.15 -7.72 36.50
N GLN A 695 19.79 -7.20 35.34
CA GLN A 695 19.23 -8.00 34.25
C GLN A 695 20.24 -9.04 33.76
N ARG A 696 21.52 -8.68 33.65
CA ARG A 696 22.60 -9.62 33.27
C ARG A 696 22.80 -10.72 34.29
N VAL A 697 22.67 -10.41 35.58
CA VAL A 697 22.76 -11.41 36.65
C VAL A 697 21.59 -12.36 36.58
N ILE A 698 20.34 -11.86 36.39
CA ILE A 698 19.16 -12.69 36.21
C ILE A 698 19.29 -13.58 34.97
N ASP A 699 19.76 -13.06 33.87
CA ASP A 699 19.96 -13.81 32.61
C ASP A 699 21.00 -14.92 32.80
N LYS A 700 22.10 -14.63 33.52
CA LYS A 700 23.19 -15.58 33.73
C LYS A 700 22.85 -16.66 34.79
N GLU A 701 22.33 -16.25 35.92
CA GLU A 701 22.18 -17.12 37.09
C GLU A 701 20.80 -17.82 37.15
N ILE A 702 19.76 -17.25 36.48
CA ILE A 702 18.41 -17.81 36.50
C ILE A 702 17.96 -18.32 35.14
N LYS A 703 17.95 -17.43 34.08
CA LYS A 703 17.36 -17.81 32.81
C LYS A 703 18.11 -18.95 32.13
N ARG A 704 19.43 -19.00 32.24
CA ARG A 704 20.24 -20.07 31.62
C ARG A 704 19.88 -21.45 32.15
N ASP A 705 19.78 -21.58 33.50
CA ASP A 705 19.51 -22.86 34.15
C ASP A 705 18.02 -23.22 34.05
N LEU A 706 17.13 -22.24 34.14
CA LEU A 706 15.71 -22.41 33.85
C LEU A 706 15.49 -22.96 32.42
N ALA A 707 16.18 -22.40 31.41
CA ALA A 707 16.07 -22.88 30.05
C ALA A 707 16.52 -24.34 29.90
N ARG A 708 17.59 -24.76 30.60
CA ARG A 708 18.02 -26.15 30.63
C ARG A 708 16.99 -27.08 31.27
N MET A 709 16.39 -26.65 32.39
CA MET A 709 15.34 -27.40 33.07
C MET A 709 14.07 -27.53 32.22
N MET A 710 13.76 -26.51 31.41
CA MET A 710 12.63 -26.50 30.50
C MET A 710 12.84 -27.40 29.27
N LEU A 711 14.04 -27.43 28.73
CA LEU A 711 14.33 -28.18 27.51
C LEU A 711 14.69 -29.65 27.79
N PHE A 712 15.46 -29.89 28.83
CA PHE A 712 16.09 -31.19 29.08
C PHE A 712 15.83 -31.76 30.50
N GLY A 713 15.18 -31.01 31.40
CA GLY A 713 15.00 -31.36 32.78
C GLY A 713 13.54 -31.46 33.26
N ASP A 714 13.35 -31.31 34.55
CA ASP A 714 12.11 -31.56 35.27
C ASP A 714 10.95 -30.63 34.96
N LEU A 715 11.21 -29.49 34.30
CA LEU A 715 10.18 -28.50 33.92
C LEU A 715 9.71 -28.62 32.46
N LYS A 716 10.07 -29.69 31.75
CA LYS A 716 9.66 -29.94 30.37
C LYS A 716 8.12 -29.94 30.18
N ASN A 717 7.39 -30.42 31.16
CA ASN A 717 5.91 -30.50 31.16
C ASN A 717 5.25 -29.48 32.11
N GLY A 718 5.99 -28.42 32.47
CA GLY A 718 5.55 -27.41 33.41
C GLY A 718 5.82 -27.82 34.86
N GLY A 719 5.56 -26.92 35.80
CA GLY A 719 5.81 -27.16 37.23
C GLY A 719 6.11 -25.88 38.01
N TRP A 720 6.77 -26.05 39.15
CA TRP A 720 7.18 -24.96 40.01
C TRP A 720 8.71 -24.85 40.04
N LEU A 721 9.22 -23.64 39.92
CA LEU A 721 10.60 -23.29 40.18
C LEU A 721 10.70 -22.49 41.48
N HIS A 722 11.42 -23.02 42.44
CA HIS A 722 11.74 -22.31 43.69
C HIS A 722 13.17 -21.83 43.62
N ILE A 723 13.37 -20.53 43.84
CA ILE A 723 14.68 -19.89 43.86
C ILE A 723 15.01 -19.51 45.31
N SER A 724 16.11 -20.04 45.83
CA SER A 724 16.61 -19.81 47.18
C SER A 724 18.12 -19.57 47.16
N VAL A 725 18.72 -19.24 48.31
CA VAL A 725 20.18 -19.08 48.46
C VAL A 725 20.70 -20.16 49.38
N ALA A 726 21.80 -20.80 48.97
CA ALA A 726 22.59 -21.69 49.84
C ALA A 726 24.08 -21.47 49.52
N ASN A 727 24.90 -21.34 50.54
CA ASN A 727 26.35 -21.13 50.39
C ASN A 727 26.75 -19.97 49.47
N ASP A 728 26.08 -18.82 49.62
CA ASP A 728 26.25 -17.61 48.79
C ASP A 728 26.08 -17.85 47.27
N LYS A 729 25.26 -18.84 46.87
CA LYS A 729 24.87 -19.14 45.49
C LYS A 729 23.36 -19.31 45.39
N LEU A 730 22.80 -18.93 44.22
CA LEU A 730 21.41 -19.22 43.92
C LEU A 730 21.22 -20.71 43.67
N VAL A 731 20.22 -21.29 44.31
CA VAL A 731 19.80 -22.67 44.11
C VAL A 731 18.42 -22.68 43.51
N LEU A 732 18.30 -23.28 42.33
CA LEU A 732 17.05 -23.44 41.59
C LEU A 732 16.53 -24.88 41.82
N ALA A 733 15.44 -25.02 42.57
CA ALA A 733 14.78 -26.28 42.82
C ALA A 733 13.51 -26.41 41.97
N ALA A 734 13.54 -27.33 41.02
CA ALA A 734 12.41 -27.64 40.17
C ALA A 734 11.48 -28.69 40.84
N LYS A 735 10.17 -28.47 40.80
CA LYS A 735 9.14 -29.46 41.14
C LYS A 735 8.24 -29.66 39.91
N PRO A 736 8.35 -30.81 39.23
CA PRO A 736 7.52 -31.07 38.05
C PRO A 736 6.04 -31.14 38.42
N LYS A 737 5.18 -30.80 37.47
CA LYS A 737 3.74 -30.97 37.61
C LYS A 737 3.44 -32.47 37.63
N THR A 738 3.04 -33.02 38.78
CA THR A 738 2.58 -34.40 38.87
C THR A 738 1.33 -34.57 38.00
N LEU A 739 1.45 -35.27 36.89
CA LEU A 739 0.31 -35.77 36.13
C LEU A 739 -0.41 -36.77 37.06
N LYS A 740 -1.60 -36.44 37.51
CA LYS A 740 -2.52 -37.46 38.05
C LYS A 740 -2.86 -38.36 36.86
N VAL A 741 -2.19 -39.49 36.75
CA VAL A 741 -2.64 -40.57 35.91
C VAL A 741 -3.93 -41.08 36.53
N PRO A 742 -5.08 -41.08 35.84
CA PRO A 742 -6.27 -41.76 36.34
C PRO A 742 -5.90 -43.24 36.38
N LEU A 743 -5.95 -43.82 37.59
CA LEU A 743 -5.91 -45.26 37.77
C LEU A 743 -7.10 -45.84 36.97
N LEU A 744 -6.84 -46.46 35.85
CA LEU A 744 -7.75 -47.37 35.18
C LEU A 744 -7.91 -48.54 36.18
N SER A 745 -9.06 -48.58 36.83
CA SER A 745 -9.52 -49.76 37.53
C SER A 745 -9.64 -50.91 36.54
N VAL A 746 -8.72 -51.86 36.61
CA VAL A 746 -8.87 -53.16 35.97
C VAL A 746 -9.95 -53.88 36.76
N GLU A 747 -11.17 -53.91 36.25
CA GLU A 747 -12.18 -54.89 36.68
C GLU A 747 -11.74 -56.26 36.21
N THR A 748 -11.29 -57.05 37.15
CA THR A 748 -11.13 -58.50 37.00
C THR A 748 -12.51 -59.12 36.82
N THR A 749 -12.85 -59.53 35.65
CA THR A 749 -13.97 -60.47 35.41
C THR A 749 -13.54 -61.87 35.75
N ASP A 750 -13.84 -62.28 36.99
CA ASP A 750 -13.98 -63.69 37.37
C ASP A 750 -15.48 -64.02 37.32
N ALA A 751 -15.89 -64.81 36.31
CA ALA A 751 -17.04 -65.69 36.35
C ALA A 751 -17.15 -66.53 35.07
N ILE A 752 -16.38 -67.61 34.99
CA ILE A 752 -16.80 -68.81 34.25
C ILE A 752 -16.84 -69.97 35.23
N GLN A 753 -18.05 -70.32 35.60
CA GLN A 753 -18.37 -71.73 35.93
C GLN A 753 -19.89 -71.93 35.97
N ALA A 754 -20.30 -72.91 35.21
CA ALA A 754 -21.47 -73.83 35.38
C ALA A 754 -22.84 -73.28 34.94
N ASN A 755 -23.37 -73.57 33.83
CA ASN A 755 -24.16 -74.73 33.41
C ASN A 755 -24.58 -74.56 31.95
#